data_f69917a40c357e718d38ce69c663bec6
#
_entry.id   f69917a40c357e718d38ce69c663bec6
#
_cell.length_a   1.000
_cell.length_b   1.000
_cell.length_c   1.000
_cell.angle_alpha   90.00
_cell.angle_beta   90.00
_cell.angle_gamma   90.00
#
_symmetry.space_group_name_H-M   'P 1'
#
loop_
_entity.id
_entity.type
_entity.pdbx_description
1 polymer ?
#
loop_
_entity_poly.entity_id
_entity_poly.type
_entity_poly.pdbx_seq_one_letter_code
_entity_poly.pdbx_strand_id
1 'polypeptide(L)'
;SGLNWEQTVGTGRSLVIRVVRSQAGRWQLMAGMQADSLKNLGEAMDETFTRAAFMGLSYRYTSTADQKLWVDNIEVNGTFVADTDAPVVVSLQVLSAQELLLVFSEPVVPPARSDFYLKENLALPDSISMTAPDRLWMHFATPFADTLFLHLEIANLRDMAGNVLLRQSYGFSYRPCMPYDVVVNEIMADPDPSVALPAAEYIELLNRTSRDISLDGWMISYGSAQRQLAGAVIQPQGYFLLSTPEGCRELSSFAPCLPVFTSATSLNNEGSCIALVSREGMTVSSVCYSPLWYGDAFKAGGGWSLELIDPGGACREEGNWRASCAAEGGTPGKKNSVFASNPDMMAPSVVQVAVLSDSVLVVVFSEKVEGSALADSLAFTVLPGGMHPCHLSFSSGKKEDTLFFKQKFLPAFQYRLHIRGDIHDCSGNRMSGDQSFVFALPEVPLAGEVVINEVLFDAFPGCSEFVELFNASPKVLDMGSMVLATRHPLTGNIISSTRIASRGTCFFPGEYLVLTADSNALKLFYSCGRRFCQVSGMPALNDDESIVSLMRADGTVLEELHYSASMHFPLLVRTEGVSLERIYTHPLQEQNNWHSASSDAGYATPGRKNSQHRDDLPAAVGNIDLSPDVFTPDNDGKEDYLTIAYRFDDPGNMMAIMIFDAEGRVVKHIADNAIAGTEGFFTWEGITDAGQPVPTGMYGVYVEVVVPVSRKVLKYKKTCVVLRRE
;
A
#
# COMPACT_ATOMS: atom_id res chain seq x y z
N SER A 1 4.12 -31.19 42.61
CA SER A 1 4.39 -31.74 43.97
C SER A 1 5.70 -32.49 43.97
N GLY A 2 6.74 -31.99 44.67
CA GLY A 2 8.08 -32.47 44.53
C GLY A 2 8.55 -33.38 45.66
N LEU A 3 8.41 -34.68 45.50
CA LEU A 3 9.27 -35.60 46.18
C LEU A 3 10.55 -35.69 45.36
N ASN A 4 11.60 -34.98 45.76
CA ASN A 4 12.95 -35.09 45.19
C ASN A 4 13.85 -35.88 46.13
N TRP A 5 14.51 -36.89 45.57
CA TRP A 5 15.52 -37.65 46.23
C TRP A 5 16.72 -37.84 45.31
N GLU A 6 17.87 -37.55 45.82
CA GLU A 6 19.16 -37.83 45.16
C GLU A 6 20.00 -38.75 46.04
N GLN A 7 20.39 -39.89 45.48
CA GLN A 7 21.38 -40.77 46.12
C GLN A 7 22.33 -41.31 45.05
N THR A 8 23.60 -41.14 45.26
CA THR A 8 24.60 -41.76 44.42
C THR A 8 24.68 -43.27 44.75
N VAL A 9 24.22 -44.06 43.77
CA VAL A 9 24.33 -45.53 43.84
C VAL A 9 25.59 -45.95 43.08
N GLY A 10 26.54 -46.67 43.76
CA GLY A 10 27.75 -47.18 43.11
C GLY A 10 27.38 -48.21 41.98
N THR A 11 28.28 -48.37 41.02
CA THR A 11 28.12 -49.34 39.89
C THR A 11 27.98 -50.77 40.42
N GLY A 12 27.04 -51.53 39.88
CA GLY A 12 26.77 -52.92 40.16
C GLY A 12 26.02 -53.20 41.50
N ARG A 13 25.27 -52.22 42.01
CA ARG A 13 24.39 -52.38 43.18
C ARG A 13 22.93 -52.32 42.77
N SER A 14 22.09 -53.13 43.43
CA SER A 14 20.64 -53.12 43.34
C SER A 14 20.07 -52.13 44.35
N LEU A 15 19.02 -51.40 43.91
CA LEU A 15 18.27 -50.52 44.77
C LEU A 15 16.78 -50.92 44.67
N VAL A 16 16.15 -51.10 45.83
CA VAL A 16 14.69 -51.31 45.92
C VAL A 16 14.05 -49.95 46.21
N ILE A 17 13.16 -49.57 45.40
CA ILE A 17 12.35 -48.33 45.53
C ILE A 17 10.91 -48.75 45.77
N ARG A 18 10.27 -48.20 46.80
CA ARG A 18 8.85 -48.39 47.08
C ARG A 18 8.18 -47.02 47.16
N VAL A 19 7.17 -46.83 46.34
CA VAL A 19 6.31 -45.63 46.37
C VAL A 19 4.94 -46.08 46.82
N VAL A 20 4.43 -45.49 47.89
CA VAL A 20 3.08 -45.80 48.41
C VAL A 20 2.25 -44.53 48.40
N ARG A 21 1.02 -44.64 47.91
CA ARG A 21 0.00 -43.58 47.99
C ARG A 21 -1.17 -44.07 48.83
N SER A 22 -1.52 -43.32 49.87
CA SER A 22 -2.72 -43.58 50.68
C SER A 22 -3.98 -43.08 49.95
N GLN A 23 -5.16 -43.53 50.36
CA GLN A 23 -6.45 -43.02 49.86
C GLN A 23 -6.62 -41.53 50.10
N ALA A 24 -6.02 -40.98 51.16
CA ALA A 24 -6.01 -39.56 51.49
C ALA A 24 -4.98 -38.72 50.69
N GLY A 25 -4.40 -39.25 49.62
CA GLY A 25 -3.44 -38.52 48.78
C GLY A 25 -2.06 -38.34 49.36
N ARG A 26 -1.72 -39.01 50.45
CA ARG A 26 -0.36 -38.98 51.02
C ARG A 26 0.55 -39.93 50.26
N TRP A 27 1.59 -39.40 49.66
CA TRP A 27 2.65 -40.15 48.97
C TRP A 27 3.85 -40.34 49.90
N GLN A 28 4.39 -41.56 49.92
CA GLN A 28 5.64 -41.88 50.61
C GLN A 28 6.62 -42.51 49.65
N LEU A 29 7.85 -42.05 49.66
CA LEU A 29 8.94 -42.62 48.88
C LEU A 29 9.89 -43.30 49.86
N MET A 30 10.12 -44.58 49.64
CA MET A 30 11.07 -45.39 50.44
C MET A 30 12.09 -46.02 49.50
N ALA A 31 13.36 -46.10 49.91
CA ALA A 31 14.36 -46.83 49.17
C ALA A 31 15.42 -47.52 50.16
N GLY A 32 16.00 -48.56 49.63
CA GLY A 32 17.03 -49.30 50.34
C GLY A 32 17.72 -50.34 49.47
N MET A 33 18.77 -50.98 49.99
CA MET A 33 19.49 -52.04 49.26
C MET A 33 18.79 -53.39 49.26
N GLN A 34 17.84 -53.58 50.17
CA GLN A 34 17.00 -54.76 50.29
C GLN A 34 15.62 -54.42 50.75
N ALA A 35 14.63 -55.22 50.38
CA ALA A 35 13.19 -54.97 50.63
C ALA A 35 12.87 -54.78 52.12
N ASP A 36 13.65 -55.45 53.04
CA ASP A 36 13.43 -55.39 54.46
C ASP A 36 14.12 -54.20 55.15
N SER A 37 14.91 -53.42 54.42
CA SER A 37 15.70 -52.31 54.95
C SER A 37 15.36 -50.97 54.33
N LEU A 38 14.13 -50.79 53.86
CA LEU A 38 13.67 -49.57 53.22
C LEU A 38 13.58 -48.40 54.22
N LYS A 39 14.21 -47.30 53.92
CA LYS A 39 14.14 -46.07 54.70
C LYS A 39 13.17 -45.09 54.02
N ASN A 40 12.33 -44.42 54.81
CA ASN A 40 11.50 -43.33 54.31
C ASN A 40 12.38 -42.14 53.90
N LEU A 41 12.29 -41.74 52.67
CA LEU A 41 13.10 -40.67 52.06
C LEU A 41 12.33 -39.37 51.93
N GLY A 42 11.01 -39.43 51.97
CA GLY A 42 10.18 -38.25 51.88
C GLY A 42 8.68 -38.57 51.75
N GLU A 43 7.90 -37.58 52.08
CA GLU A 43 6.44 -37.62 52.00
C GLU A 43 5.92 -36.36 51.32
N ALA A 44 4.81 -36.47 50.57
CA ALA A 44 4.09 -35.36 49.97
C ALA A 44 2.59 -35.62 50.02
N MET A 45 1.80 -34.56 50.04
CA MET A 45 0.35 -34.62 49.89
C MET A 45 -0.02 -34.15 48.46
N ASP A 46 -0.77 -34.98 47.74
CA ASP A 46 -1.31 -34.65 46.44
C ASP A 46 -2.63 -35.36 46.23
N GLU A 47 -3.71 -34.59 46.31
CA GLU A 47 -5.09 -35.05 46.13
C GLU A 47 -5.62 -34.79 44.70
N THR A 48 -4.79 -34.22 43.82
CA THR A 48 -5.20 -33.80 42.48
C THR A 48 -5.69 -34.98 41.63
N PHE A 49 -5.02 -36.13 41.75
CA PHE A 49 -5.38 -37.34 41.02
C PHE A 49 -5.73 -38.48 41.98
N THR A 50 -6.98 -38.92 41.95
CA THR A 50 -7.44 -40.08 42.77
C THR A 50 -7.26 -41.38 42.05
N ARG A 51 -7.07 -41.39 40.72
CA ARG A 51 -6.85 -42.55 39.87
C ARG A 51 -5.68 -42.28 38.91
N ALA A 52 -4.98 -43.30 38.48
CA ALA A 52 -4.00 -43.26 37.42
C ALA A 52 -4.26 -44.40 36.42
N ALA A 53 -4.33 -44.05 35.14
CA ALA A 53 -4.50 -45.03 34.06
C ALA A 53 -3.18 -45.74 33.72
N PHE A 54 -2.07 -45.09 33.95
CA PHE A 54 -0.73 -45.61 33.62
C PHE A 54 0.25 -45.32 34.72
N MET A 55 1.21 -46.23 34.86
CA MET A 55 2.41 -46.03 35.67
C MET A 55 3.63 -46.12 34.76
N GLY A 56 4.50 -45.16 34.85
CA GLY A 56 5.74 -45.11 34.07
C GLY A 56 6.94 -44.73 34.92
N LEU A 57 8.11 -45.20 34.56
CA LEU A 57 9.39 -44.80 35.11
C LEU A 57 10.12 -43.94 34.08
N SER A 58 10.53 -42.73 34.47
CA SER A 58 11.35 -41.86 33.66
C SER A 58 12.65 -41.54 34.39
N TYR A 59 13.77 -41.65 33.72
CA TYR A 59 15.04 -41.21 34.26
C TYR A 59 15.82 -40.37 33.27
N ARG A 60 16.62 -39.45 33.78
CA ARG A 60 17.54 -38.64 32.96
C ARG A 60 18.96 -39.19 33.14
N TYR A 61 19.68 -39.29 32.06
CA TYR A 61 21.06 -39.76 32.04
C TYR A 61 21.92 -38.86 31.13
N THR A 62 23.23 -38.91 31.37
CA THR A 62 24.21 -38.34 30.44
C THR A 62 24.55 -39.35 29.35
N SER A 63 25.06 -38.93 28.23
CA SER A 63 25.46 -39.81 27.10
C SER A 63 26.41 -40.94 27.52
N THR A 64 27.21 -40.74 28.59
CA THR A 64 28.11 -41.75 29.16
C THR A 64 27.41 -42.77 30.04
N ALA A 65 26.16 -42.54 30.43
CA ALA A 65 25.37 -43.41 31.31
C ALA A 65 24.19 -44.09 30.54
N ASP A 66 24.18 -43.99 29.21
CA ASP A 66 23.19 -44.65 28.36
C ASP A 66 23.26 -46.18 28.56
N GLN A 67 22.08 -46.83 28.60
CA GLN A 67 21.93 -48.29 28.81
C GLN A 67 22.57 -48.86 30.08
N LYS A 68 22.77 -48.06 31.15
CA LYS A 68 23.35 -48.47 32.39
C LYS A 68 22.37 -48.67 33.54
N LEU A 69 21.09 -48.36 33.33
CA LEU A 69 20.03 -48.61 34.29
C LEU A 69 19.18 -49.80 33.80
N TRP A 70 19.06 -50.77 34.65
CA TRP A 70 18.18 -51.95 34.45
C TRP A 70 17.10 -51.88 35.51
N VAL A 71 15.86 -52.08 35.09
CA VAL A 71 14.70 -52.17 36.00
C VAL A 71 14.08 -53.52 35.81
N ASP A 72 13.90 -54.27 36.93
CA ASP A 72 13.17 -55.51 36.93
C ASP A 72 12.27 -55.58 38.20
N ASN A 73 11.48 -56.63 38.31
CA ASN A 73 10.60 -56.88 39.44
C ASN A 73 9.66 -55.69 39.75
N ILE A 74 9.04 -55.11 38.73
CA ILE A 74 8.04 -54.06 38.90
C ILE A 74 6.76 -54.69 39.44
N GLU A 75 6.42 -54.37 40.68
CA GLU A 75 5.19 -54.83 41.34
C GLU A 75 4.30 -53.61 41.63
N VAL A 76 3.05 -53.66 41.14
CA VAL A 76 2.05 -52.62 41.38
C VAL A 76 0.90 -53.22 42.17
N ASN A 77 0.72 -52.77 43.40
CA ASN A 77 -0.35 -53.19 44.29
C ASN A 77 -1.38 -52.06 44.43
N GLY A 78 -2.64 -52.34 44.17
CA GLY A 78 -3.72 -51.37 44.28
C GLY A 78 -5.07 -51.97 43.93
N THR A 79 -6.11 -51.19 44.04
CA THR A 79 -7.44 -51.55 43.55
C THR A 79 -7.50 -51.20 42.06
N PHE A 80 -7.48 -52.22 41.21
CA PHE A 80 -7.66 -52.05 39.79
C PHE A 80 -9.16 -51.89 39.48
N VAL A 81 -9.56 -50.76 38.95
CA VAL A 81 -10.91 -50.57 38.40
C VAL A 81 -10.79 -50.82 36.91
N ALA A 82 -11.52 -51.82 36.44
CA ALA A 82 -11.59 -52.10 35.00
C ALA A 82 -12.14 -50.87 34.29
N ASP A 83 -11.45 -50.42 33.26
CA ASP A 83 -11.98 -49.44 32.34
C ASP A 83 -13.05 -50.12 31.46
N THR A 84 -14.27 -49.62 31.52
CA THR A 84 -15.41 -50.15 30.79
C THR A 84 -15.99 -49.13 29.81
N ASP A 85 -15.43 -47.91 29.81
CA ASP A 85 -15.87 -46.85 28.95
C ASP A 85 -15.14 -46.94 27.61
N ALA A 86 -15.92 -46.81 26.51
CA ALA A 86 -15.35 -46.81 25.18
C ALA A 86 -14.86 -45.35 24.83
N PRO A 87 -13.78 -45.22 24.04
CA PRO A 87 -13.32 -43.91 23.60
C PRO A 87 -14.39 -43.21 22.79
N VAL A 88 -14.54 -41.90 22.96
CA VAL A 88 -15.45 -41.09 22.16
C VAL A 88 -14.65 -39.98 21.44
N VAL A 89 -15.15 -39.57 20.27
CA VAL A 89 -14.58 -38.41 19.58
C VAL A 89 -15.07 -37.14 20.27
N VAL A 90 -14.14 -36.40 20.85
CA VAL A 90 -14.37 -35.12 21.53
C VAL A 90 -14.47 -34.00 20.51
N SER A 91 -13.60 -34.03 19.49
CA SER A 91 -13.66 -33.04 18.40
C SER A 91 -13.16 -33.64 17.08
N LEU A 92 -13.79 -33.16 15.98
CA LEU A 92 -13.33 -33.34 14.62
C LEU A 92 -13.00 -31.95 14.05
N GLN A 93 -11.77 -31.77 13.63
CA GLN A 93 -11.28 -30.52 13.04
C GLN A 93 -10.90 -30.73 11.58
N VAL A 94 -11.36 -29.84 10.70
CA VAL A 94 -10.98 -29.80 9.30
C VAL A 94 -9.77 -28.90 9.17
N LEU A 95 -8.60 -29.46 8.86
CA LEU A 95 -7.34 -28.71 8.81
C LEU A 95 -7.09 -28.11 7.42
N SER A 96 -7.52 -28.82 6.37
CA SER A 96 -7.40 -28.39 4.97
C SER A 96 -8.46 -29.06 4.11
N ALA A 97 -8.41 -28.83 2.80
CA ALA A 97 -9.28 -29.52 1.83
C ALA A 97 -9.14 -31.04 1.84
N GLN A 98 -8.10 -31.61 2.46
CA GLN A 98 -7.78 -33.02 2.42
C GLN A 98 -7.44 -33.60 3.79
N GLU A 99 -7.45 -32.78 4.86
CA GLU A 99 -6.93 -33.21 6.15
C GLU A 99 -7.96 -33.02 7.27
N LEU A 100 -8.08 -34.02 8.11
CA LEU A 100 -8.87 -34.02 9.33
C LEU A 100 -7.98 -34.36 10.55
N LEU A 101 -8.32 -33.78 11.70
CA LEU A 101 -7.77 -34.13 13.00
C LEU A 101 -8.90 -34.56 13.92
N LEU A 102 -8.82 -35.78 14.46
CA LEU A 102 -9.69 -36.26 15.50
C LEU A 102 -9.01 -36.17 16.86
N VAL A 103 -9.77 -35.75 17.86
CA VAL A 103 -9.36 -35.79 19.28
C VAL A 103 -10.31 -36.72 20.01
N PHE A 104 -9.75 -37.66 20.74
CA PHE A 104 -10.49 -38.65 21.52
C PHE A 104 -10.53 -38.29 23.01
N SER A 105 -11.51 -38.82 23.73
CA SER A 105 -11.62 -38.64 25.17
C SER A 105 -10.45 -39.24 25.97
N GLU A 106 -9.73 -40.18 25.34
CA GLU A 106 -8.69 -40.99 25.95
C GLU A 106 -7.73 -41.57 24.90
N PRO A 107 -6.56 -42.12 25.31
CA PRO A 107 -5.66 -42.80 24.43
C PRO A 107 -6.30 -43.97 23.68
N VAL A 108 -6.08 -44.05 22.39
CA VAL A 108 -6.60 -45.14 21.54
C VAL A 108 -5.47 -45.98 20.97
N VAL A 109 -5.75 -47.25 20.76
CA VAL A 109 -4.85 -48.17 20.03
C VAL A 109 -4.75 -47.63 18.58
N PRO A 110 -3.53 -47.56 17.98
CA PRO A 110 -3.39 -47.08 16.61
C PRO A 110 -4.32 -47.79 15.65
N PRO A 111 -5.31 -47.07 15.03
CA PRO A 111 -6.33 -47.68 14.23
C PRO A 111 -5.82 -48.03 12.83
N ALA A 112 -6.59 -48.84 12.10
CA ALA A 112 -6.37 -49.10 10.69
C ALA A 112 -7.08 -48.03 9.83
N ARG A 113 -6.55 -47.76 8.64
CA ARG A 113 -7.20 -46.85 7.66
C ARG A 113 -8.63 -47.27 7.31
N SER A 114 -8.88 -48.59 7.29
CA SER A 114 -10.20 -49.19 7.02
C SER A 114 -11.26 -48.90 8.08
N ASP A 115 -10.84 -48.37 9.24
CA ASP A 115 -11.77 -48.04 10.32
C ASP A 115 -12.45 -46.67 10.11
N PHE A 116 -12.04 -45.96 9.04
CA PHE A 116 -12.55 -44.64 8.66
C PHE A 116 -12.93 -44.60 7.20
N TYR A 117 -14.08 -43.99 6.89
CA TYR A 117 -14.46 -43.69 5.50
C TYR A 117 -15.45 -42.54 5.44
N LEU A 118 -15.44 -41.80 4.32
CA LEU A 118 -16.48 -40.82 4.02
C LEU A 118 -17.74 -41.54 3.51
N LYS A 119 -18.89 -41.27 4.13
CA LYS A 119 -20.16 -41.93 3.82
C LYS A 119 -20.63 -41.69 2.39
N GLU A 120 -20.40 -40.49 1.87
CA GLU A 120 -20.93 -39.99 0.60
C GLU A 120 -20.32 -40.70 -0.63
N ASN A 121 -19.04 -41.08 -0.54
CA ASN A 121 -18.30 -41.68 -1.66
C ASN A 121 -17.49 -42.92 -1.26
N LEU A 122 -17.63 -43.36 -0.01
CA LEU A 122 -16.89 -44.51 0.56
C LEU A 122 -15.35 -44.37 0.49
N ALA A 123 -14.85 -43.10 0.36
CA ALA A 123 -13.43 -42.85 0.31
C ALA A 123 -12.78 -43.14 1.66
N LEU A 124 -11.70 -43.89 1.64
CA LEU A 124 -10.82 -44.13 2.80
C LEU A 124 -9.72 -43.07 2.84
N PRO A 125 -9.20 -42.71 4.03
CA PRO A 125 -7.98 -41.93 4.09
C PRO A 125 -6.83 -42.70 3.44
N ASP A 126 -6.02 -42.00 2.65
CA ASP A 126 -4.81 -42.58 2.05
C ASP A 126 -3.63 -42.64 3.05
N SER A 127 -3.65 -41.78 4.07
CA SER A 127 -2.73 -41.88 5.21
C SER A 127 -3.39 -41.46 6.54
N ILE A 128 -2.96 -42.08 7.61
CA ILE A 128 -3.33 -41.74 8.99
C ILE A 128 -2.08 -41.77 9.87
N SER A 129 -2.04 -40.92 10.89
CA SER A 129 -0.92 -40.84 11.84
C SER A 129 -1.41 -40.40 13.20
N MET A 130 -0.96 -41.10 14.25
CA MET A 130 -1.16 -40.66 15.63
C MET A 130 -0.21 -39.49 15.92
N THR A 131 -0.72 -38.30 16.15
CA THR A 131 0.08 -37.12 16.56
C THR A 131 0.26 -37.03 18.08
N ALA A 132 -0.66 -37.65 18.80
CA ALA A 132 -0.61 -37.92 20.24
C ALA A 132 -1.42 -39.19 20.54
N PRO A 133 -1.31 -39.77 21.75
CA PRO A 133 -2.06 -40.98 22.10
C PRO A 133 -3.58 -40.88 21.98
N ASP A 134 -4.10 -39.65 22.05
CA ASP A 134 -5.51 -39.27 21.97
C ASP A 134 -5.84 -38.46 20.68
N ARG A 135 -4.90 -38.37 19.72
CA ARG A 135 -5.07 -37.52 18.52
C ARG A 135 -4.64 -38.24 17.28
N LEU A 136 -5.55 -38.28 16.30
CA LEU A 136 -5.36 -38.92 14.99
C LEU A 136 -5.48 -37.89 13.88
N TRP A 137 -4.43 -37.73 13.11
CA TRP A 137 -4.43 -37.01 11.84
C TRP A 137 -4.74 -37.95 10.67
N MET A 138 -5.54 -37.49 9.69
CA MET A 138 -5.90 -38.23 8.49
C MET A 138 -5.77 -37.35 7.26
N HIS A 139 -5.33 -37.96 6.17
CA HIS A 139 -5.28 -37.32 4.85
C HIS A 139 -6.09 -38.12 3.83
N PHE A 140 -6.80 -37.43 2.93
CA PHE A 140 -7.59 -37.99 1.86
C PHE A 140 -7.05 -37.53 0.51
N ALA A 141 -6.86 -38.45 -0.47
CA ALA A 141 -6.32 -38.10 -1.77
C ALA A 141 -7.23 -37.16 -2.56
N THR A 142 -8.55 -37.29 -2.39
CA THR A 142 -9.54 -36.43 -3.05
C THR A 142 -9.92 -35.30 -2.12
N PRO A 143 -9.80 -34.02 -2.55
CA PRO A 143 -10.24 -32.88 -1.77
C PRO A 143 -11.73 -32.96 -1.40
N PHE A 144 -12.07 -32.53 -0.20
CA PHE A 144 -13.44 -32.36 0.24
C PHE A 144 -14.12 -31.31 -0.64
N ALA A 145 -15.31 -31.64 -1.14
CA ALA A 145 -16.05 -30.70 -1.96
C ALA A 145 -16.49 -29.49 -1.14
N ASP A 146 -16.29 -28.31 -1.68
CA ASP A 146 -16.70 -27.05 -1.05
C ASP A 146 -18.22 -27.06 -0.83
N THR A 147 -18.62 -26.57 0.34
CA THR A 147 -20.05 -26.43 0.75
C THR A 147 -20.84 -27.73 0.94
N LEU A 148 -20.30 -28.91 0.64
CA LEU A 148 -20.96 -30.17 0.94
C LEU A 148 -20.80 -30.53 2.41
N PHE A 149 -21.89 -30.99 3.03
CA PHE A 149 -21.88 -31.59 4.36
C PHE A 149 -21.50 -33.05 4.22
N LEU A 150 -20.32 -33.41 4.72
CA LEU A 150 -19.74 -34.75 4.63
C LEU A 150 -19.86 -35.45 5.98
N HIS A 151 -19.87 -36.78 5.96
CA HIS A 151 -19.90 -37.58 7.18
C HIS A 151 -18.72 -38.54 7.21
N LEU A 152 -17.88 -38.42 8.25
CA LEU A 152 -16.84 -39.37 8.58
C LEU A 152 -17.45 -40.48 9.42
N GLU A 153 -17.48 -41.67 8.86
CA GLU A 153 -17.85 -42.92 9.58
C GLU A 153 -16.61 -43.49 10.25
N ILE A 154 -16.76 -43.82 11.52
CA ILE A 154 -15.72 -44.44 12.36
C ILE A 154 -16.25 -45.74 12.89
N ALA A 155 -15.47 -46.83 12.77
CA ALA A 155 -15.82 -48.15 13.29
C ALA A 155 -14.61 -48.86 13.88
N ASN A 156 -14.83 -49.78 14.81
CA ASN A 156 -13.82 -50.65 15.41
C ASN A 156 -12.65 -50.00 16.17
N LEU A 157 -12.75 -48.74 16.50
CA LEU A 157 -11.72 -48.03 17.28
C LEU A 157 -11.72 -48.57 18.71
N ARG A 158 -10.55 -48.84 19.27
CA ARG A 158 -10.39 -49.37 20.61
C ARG A 158 -9.48 -48.46 21.48
N ASP A 159 -9.84 -48.41 22.75
CA ASP A 159 -8.91 -47.87 23.77
C ASP A 159 -7.84 -48.90 24.15
N MET A 160 -6.99 -48.52 25.11
CA MET A 160 -5.93 -49.38 25.62
C MET A 160 -6.43 -50.50 26.53
N ALA A 161 -7.68 -50.40 27.03
CA ALA A 161 -8.35 -51.43 27.85
C ALA A 161 -9.11 -52.45 26.98
N GLY A 162 -9.31 -52.17 25.66
CA GLY A 162 -9.99 -53.02 24.69
C GLY A 162 -11.45 -52.66 24.50
N ASN A 163 -11.96 -51.59 25.15
CA ASN A 163 -13.32 -51.12 24.90
C ASN A 163 -13.45 -50.60 23.47
N VAL A 164 -14.57 -50.88 22.82
CA VAL A 164 -14.77 -50.61 21.39
C VAL A 164 -15.75 -49.48 21.19
N LEU A 165 -15.32 -48.44 20.46
CA LEU A 165 -16.23 -47.45 19.91
C LEU A 165 -17.11 -48.14 18.86
N LEU A 166 -18.38 -48.18 19.11
CA LEU A 166 -19.36 -48.63 18.12
C LEU A 166 -19.38 -47.64 16.94
N ARG A 167 -19.80 -48.12 15.77
CA ARG A 167 -19.90 -47.33 14.57
C ARG A 167 -20.65 -46.02 14.83
N GLN A 168 -20.00 -44.92 14.55
CA GLN A 168 -20.52 -43.55 14.69
C GLN A 168 -20.21 -42.72 13.46
N SER A 169 -21.07 -41.74 13.21
CA SER A 169 -21.02 -40.83 12.08
C SER A 169 -20.81 -39.40 12.57
N TYR A 170 -19.79 -38.75 12.10
CA TYR A 170 -19.44 -37.36 12.47
C TYR A 170 -19.51 -36.45 11.27
N GLY A 171 -20.48 -35.52 11.30
CA GLY A 171 -20.68 -34.57 10.21
C GLY A 171 -19.65 -33.45 10.25
N PHE A 172 -19.16 -33.07 9.08
CA PHE A 172 -18.31 -31.89 8.91
C PHE A 172 -18.55 -31.27 7.52
N SER A 173 -18.15 -30.03 7.35
CA SER A 173 -18.09 -29.39 6.03
C SER A 173 -16.73 -28.71 5.89
N TYR A 174 -16.17 -28.82 4.70
CA TYR A 174 -15.02 -28.01 4.32
C TYR A 174 -15.51 -26.73 3.65
N ARG A 175 -14.97 -25.64 4.07
CA ARG A 175 -15.15 -24.36 3.40
C ARG A 175 -13.77 -23.71 3.31
N PRO A 176 -13.25 -23.49 2.09
CA PRO A 176 -11.99 -22.80 1.94
C PRO A 176 -12.05 -21.44 2.61
N CYS A 177 -10.91 -20.98 3.07
CA CYS A 177 -10.79 -19.58 3.49
C CYS A 177 -10.82 -18.72 2.23
N MET A 178 -11.68 -17.72 2.20
CA MET A 178 -11.79 -16.80 1.08
C MET A 178 -10.95 -15.54 1.35
N PRO A 179 -10.58 -14.78 0.31
CA PRO A 179 -10.00 -13.47 0.52
C PRO A 179 -10.83 -12.64 1.48
N TYR A 180 -10.16 -11.99 2.42
CA TYR A 180 -10.76 -11.15 3.49
C TYR A 180 -11.64 -11.87 4.52
N ASP A 181 -11.66 -13.20 4.59
CA ASP A 181 -12.26 -13.92 5.72
C ASP A 181 -11.52 -13.57 7.03
N VAL A 182 -10.20 -13.43 6.96
CA VAL A 182 -9.34 -12.87 8.00
C VAL A 182 -8.68 -11.60 7.48
N VAL A 183 -8.79 -10.52 8.22
CA VAL A 183 -8.23 -9.22 7.82
C VAL A 183 -7.21 -8.72 8.82
N VAL A 184 -6.23 -7.97 8.34
CA VAL A 184 -5.43 -7.10 9.22
C VAL A 184 -6.36 -5.99 9.69
N ASN A 185 -6.54 -5.86 11.00
CA ASN A 185 -7.53 -5.00 11.65
C ASN A 185 -6.92 -3.78 12.34
N GLU A 186 -5.73 -3.94 12.92
CA GLU A 186 -5.03 -2.88 13.65
C GLU A 186 -3.52 -3.09 13.53
N ILE A 187 -2.75 -1.99 13.43
CA ILE A 187 -1.31 -1.99 13.27
C ILE A 187 -0.70 -0.98 14.25
N MET A 188 0.10 -1.43 15.20
CA MET A 188 0.95 -0.60 16.04
C MET A 188 2.39 -0.72 15.55
N ALA A 189 2.78 0.18 14.64
CA ALA A 189 4.13 0.16 14.07
C ALA A 189 5.13 0.93 14.93
N ASP A 190 4.70 2.03 15.54
CA ASP A 190 5.51 2.84 16.44
C ASP A 190 4.84 2.93 17.82
N PRO A 191 5.19 2.05 18.77
CA PRO A 191 4.58 2.07 20.11
C PRO A 191 5.20 3.10 21.06
N ASP A 192 6.24 3.84 20.67
CA ASP A 192 6.99 4.76 21.52
C ASP A 192 6.96 6.22 20.99
N PRO A 193 6.58 7.22 21.82
CA PRO A 193 6.27 7.12 23.23
C PRO A 193 4.92 6.48 23.50
N SER A 194 4.87 5.50 24.38
CA SER A 194 3.64 4.81 24.75
C SER A 194 2.61 5.76 25.41
N VAL A 195 1.35 5.65 24.97
CA VAL A 195 0.23 6.40 25.58
C VAL A 195 -0.27 5.69 26.84
N ALA A 196 -0.79 4.49 26.70
CA ALA A 196 -1.22 3.65 27.83
C ALA A 196 -1.17 2.15 27.54
N LEU A 197 -0.96 1.76 26.27
CA LEU A 197 -0.71 0.37 25.88
C LEU A 197 0.74 -0.01 26.19
N PRO A 198 1.06 -1.32 26.27
CA PRO A 198 2.45 -1.78 26.30
C PRO A 198 3.25 -1.22 25.11
N ALA A 199 4.52 -0.88 25.35
CA ALA A 199 5.43 -0.40 24.31
C ALA A 199 5.90 -1.58 23.41
N ALA A 200 4.97 -2.18 22.69
CA ALA A 200 5.22 -3.33 21.83
C ALA A 200 4.54 -3.15 20.46
N GLU A 201 5.30 -3.39 19.40
CA GLU A 201 4.72 -3.49 18.05
C GLU A 201 3.77 -4.68 17.95
N TYR A 202 2.65 -4.51 17.26
CA TYR A 202 1.74 -5.60 16.96
C TYR A 202 0.99 -5.43 15.65
N ILE A 203 0.59 -6.57 15.09
CA ILE A 203 -0.43 -6.67 14.06
C ILE A 203 -1.62 -7.40 14.68
N GLU A 204 -2.81 -6.84 14.56
CA GLU A 204 -4.04 -7.53 14.92
C GLU A 204 -4.74 -8.10 13.70
N LEU A 205 -5.19 -9.34 13.82
CA LEU A 205 -6.02 -10.03 12.84
C LEU A 205 -7.45 -10.14 13.37
N LEU A 206 -8.43 -9.95 12.50
CA LEU A 206 -9.86 -10.14 12.78
C LEU A 206 -10.41 -11.25 11.88
N ASN A 207 -10.99 -12.29 12.48
CA ASN A 207 -11.78 -13.29 11.76
C ASN A 207 -13.20 -12.73 11.53
N ARG A 208 -13.53 -12.43 10.29
CA ARG A 208 -14.84 -11.87 9.90
C ARG A 208 -15.93 -12.93 9.72
N THR A 209 -15.58 -14.19 9.83
CA THR A 209 -16.50 -15.32 9.58
C THR A 209 -17.23 -15.74 10.86
N SER A 210 -18.22 -16.61 10.72
CA SER A 210 -18.96 -17.25 11.81
C SER A 210 -18.39 -18.59 12.25
N ARG A 211 -17.13 -18.91 11.84
CA ARG A 211 -16.45 -20.18 12.13
C ARG A 211 -15.05 -19.92 12.66
N ASP A 212 -14.50 -20.90 13.36
CA ASP A 212 -13.09 -20.92 13.71
C ASP A 212 -12.22 -20.98 12.46
N ILE A 213 -11.12 -20.25 12.44
CA ILE A 213 -10.11 -20.31 11.38
C ILE A 213 -8.77 -20.68 12.00
N SER A 214 -8.24 -21.83 11.60
CA SER A 214 -6.88 -22.23 11.94
C SER A 214 -5.88 -21.49 11.04
N LEU A 215 -4.86 -20.90 11.67
CA LEU A 215 -3.75 -20.27 10.97
C LEU A 215 -2.56 -21.24 10.76
N ASP A 216 -2.73 -22.54 11.07
CA ASP A 216 -1.65 -23.51 10.93
C ASP A 216 -1.18 -23.64 9.47
N GLY A 217 0.11 -23.43 9.29
CA GLY A 217 0.74 -23.45 7.97
C GLY A 217 0.58 -22.19 7.15
N TRP A 218 -0.16 -21.18 7.64
CA TRP A 218 -0.25 -19.88 6.99
C TRP A 218 1.07 -19.13 7.08
N MET A 219 1.27 -18.19 6.18
CA MET A 219 2.44 -17.31 6.15
C MET A 219 1.99 -15.87 6.40
N ILE A 220 2.71 -15.19 7.29
CA ILE A 220 2.64 -13.72 7.41
C ILE A 220 3.93 -13.12 6.86
N SER A 221 3.79 -12.11 6.00
CA SER A 221 4.91 -11.27 5.57
C SER A 221 4.73 -9.85 6.06
N TYR A 222 5.83 -9.21 6.48
CA TYR A 222 5.90 -7.81 6.90
C TYR A 222 7.25 -7.26 6.46
N GLY A 223 7.23 -6.24 5.60
CA GLY A 223 8.44 -5.79 4.91
C GLY A 223 9.11 -6.90 4.10
N SER A 224 10.37 -7.17 4.39
CA SER A 224 11.13 -8.26 3.76
C SER A 224 11.05 -9.58 4.54
N ALA A 225 10.47 -9.59 5.74
CA ALA A 225 10.38 -10.76 6.58
C ALA A 225 9.17 -11.63 6.22
N GLN A 226 9.35 -12.95 6.33
CA GLN A 226 8.27 -13.94 6.21
C GLN A 226 8.34 -14.92 7.37
N ARG A 227 7.18 -15.29 7.95
CA ARG A 227 7.07 -16.24 9.06
C ARG A 227 5.87 -17.15 8.86
N GLN A 228 6.09 -18.43 9.14
CA GLN A 228 5.01 -19.41 9.18
C GLN A 228 4.30 -19.32 10.54
N LEU A 229 2.97 -19.36 10.51
CA LEU A 229 2.12 -19.40 11.69
C LEU A 229 1.84 -20.85 12.06
N ALA A 230 1.82 -21.14 13.35
CA ALA A 230 1.52 -22.47 13.86
C ALA A 230 0.85 -22.40 15.24
N GLY A 231 -0.10 -23.32 15.49
CA GLY A 231 -0.78 -23.46 16.78
C GLY A 231 -1.76 -22.32 17.10
N ALA A 232 -2.21 -21.57 16.11
CA ALA A 232 -3.11 -20.44 16.31
C ALA A 232 -4.48 -20.70 15.66
N VAL A 233 -5.55 -20.40 16.39
CA VAL A 233 -6.94 -20.45 15.91
C VAL A 233 -7.61 -19.14 16.28
N ILE A 234 -8.25 -18.50 15.31
CA ILE A 234 -9.06 -17.30 15.52
C ILE A 234 -10.52 -17.70 15.57
N GLN A 235 -11.17 -17.46 16.69
CA GLN A 235 -12.59 -17.73 16.90
C GLN A 235 -13.48 -16.88 16.00
N PRO A 236 -14.76 -17.23 15.81
CA PRO A 236 -15.73 -16.43 15.05
C PRO A 236 -15.79 -15.00 15.55
N GLN A 237 -15.63 -14.01 14.65
CA GLN A 237 -15.59 -12.57 15.00
C GLN A 237 -14.52 -12.21 16.04
N GLY A 238 -13.53 -13.09 16.25
CA GLY A 238 -12.47 -12.93 17.23
C GLY A 238 -11.28 -12.18 16.70
N TYR A 239 -10.50 -11.66 17.64
CA TYR A 239 -9.23 -10.93 17.40
C TYR A 239 -8.04 -11.79 17.78
N PHE A 240 -6.93 -11.58 17.10
CA PHE A 240 -5.69 -12.33 17.34
C PHE A 240 -4.47 -11.44 17.08
N LEU A 241 -3.53 -11.40 18.00
CA LEU A 241 -2.37 -10.53 17.95
C LEU A 241 -1.12 -11.29 17.47
N LEU A 242 -0.29 -10.59 16.73
CA LEU A 242 1.05 -11.02 16.30
C LEU A 242 2.05 -10.00 16.83
N SER A 243 3.08 -10.42 17.58
CA SER A 243 4.08 -9.53 18.19
C SER A 243 5.40 -10.26 18.43
N THR A 244 6.29 -9.66 19.21
CA THR A 244 7.47 -10.35 19.77
C THR A 244 7.08 -11.29 20.90
N PRO A 245 7.97 -12.23 21.35
CA PRO A 245 7.72 -13.05 22.54
C PRO A 245 7.46 -12.20 23.81
N GLU A 246 8.17 -11.10 23.96
CA GLU A 246 8.00 -10.13 25.04
C GLU A 246 6.67 -9.40 24.91
N GLY A 247 6.39 -8.83 23.73
CA GLY A 247 5.15 -8.14 23.43
C GLY A 247 3.92 -9.04 23.65
N CYS A 248 3.96 -10.31 23.24
CA CYS A 248 2.88 -11.25 23.48
C CYS A 248 2.62 -11.51 24.96
N ARG A 249 3.63 -11.50 25.82
CA ARG A 249 3.42 -11.64 27.28
C ARG A 249 2.64 -10.46 27.85
N GLU A 250 2.90 -9.26 27.38
CA GLU A 250 2.23 -8.05 27.83
C GLU A 250 0.84 -7.88 27.19
N LEU A 251 0.71 -8.23 25.90
CA LEU A 251 -0.53 -8.08 25.14
C LEU A 251 -1.52 -9.23 25.35
N SER A 252 -1.12 -10.36 25.94
CA SER A 252 -1.99 -11.54 26.15
C SER A 252 -3.24 -11.30 27.00
N SER A 253 -3.24 -10.22 27.78
CA SER A 253 -4.44 -9.79 28.55
C SER A 253 -5.53 -9.14 27.67
N PHE A 254 -5.20 -8.72 26.46
CA PHE A 254 -6.14 -8.09 25.52
C PHE A 254 -6.73 -9.12 24.54
N ALA A 255 -5.89 -9.95 23.92
CA ALA A 255 -6.29 -11.02 23.01
C ALA A 255 -5.24 -12.13 22.93
N PRO A 256 -5.60 -13.34 22.41
CA PRO A 256 -4.59 -14.35 22.10
C PRO A 256 -3.49 -13.79 21.21
N CYS A 257 -2.23 -14.11 21.50
CA CYS A 257 -1.08 -13.57 20.79
C CYS A 257 -0.09 -14.68 20.42
N LEU A 258 0.43 -14.62 19.17
CA LEU A 258 1.46 -15.50 18.66
C LEU A 258 2.77 -14.73 18.45
N PRO A 259 3.91 -15.21 19.01
CA PRO A 259 5.19 -14.56 18.79
C PRO A 259 5.73 -14.88 17.39
N VAL A 260 5.74 -13.87 16.53
CA VAL A 260 6.24 -13.96 15.14
C VAL A 260 7.33 -12.96 14.84
N PHE A 261 7.40 -11.85 15.58
CA PHE A 261 8.43 -10.84 15.39
C PHE A 261 9.72 -11.24 16.06
N THR A 262 10.83 -10.95 15.39
CA THR A 262 12.19 -11.28 15.89
C THR A 262 12.89 -10.09 16.54
N SER A 263 12.33 -8.90 16.42
CA SER A 263 12.87 -7.65 16.96
C SER A 263 11.71 -6.72 17.36
N ALA A 264 11.97 -5.84 18.29
CA ALA A 264 11.02 -4.81 18.74
C ALA A 264 10.77 -3.72 17.68
N THR A 265 11.54 -3.73 16.58
CA THR A 265 11.43 -2.82 15.42
C THR A 265 11.25 -3.65 14.14
N SER A 266 10.27 -4.54 14.14
CA SER A 266 9.97 -5.41 12.99
C SER A 266 9.09 -4.72 11.94
N LEU A 267 8.28 -3.75 12.37
CA LEU A 267 7.44 -2.93 11.51
C LEU A 267 8.17 -1.61 11.21
N ASN A 268 8.06 -1.13 9.97
CA ASN A 268 8.70 0.12 9.57
C ASN A 268 7.78 1.31 9.84
N ASN A 269 8.22 2.30 10.64
CA ASN A 269 7.44 3.50 10.97
C ASN A 269 7.12 4.35 9.72
N GLU A 270 8.00 4.30 8.70
CA GLU A 270 7.78 5.00 7.42
C GLU A 270 6.82 4.28 6.47
N GLY A 271 6.24 3.16 6.91
CA GLY A 271 5.31 2.36 6.11
C GLY A 271 5.92 1.06 5.59
N SER A 272 5.09 0.07 5.44
CA SER A 272 5.46 -1.27 4.96
C SER A 272 4.24 -2.04 4.49
N CYS A 273 4.47 -3.12 3.73
CA CYS A 273 3.41 -4.03 3.33
C CYS A 273 3.34 -5.24 4.26
N ILE A 274 2.14 -5.60 4.66
CA ILE A 274 1.80 -6.79 5.43
C ILE A 274 0.91 -7.67 4.54
N ALA A 275 1.21 -8.96 4.42
CA ALA A 275 0.35 -9.90 3.72
C ALA A 275 0.20 -11.20 4.49
N LEU A 276 -1.04 -11.68 4.58
CA LEU A 276 -1.43 -12.94 5.18
C LEU A 276 -1.79 -13.91 4.06
N VAL A 277 -1.08 -15.03 3.97
CA VAL A 277 -1.23 -16.02 2.90
C VAL A 277 -1.65 -17.34 3.53
N SER A 278 -2.70 -17.96 3.01
CA SER A 278 -3.19 -19.25 3.49
C SER A 278 -2.17 -20.37 3.20
N ARG A 279 -2.38 -21.52 3.81
CA ARG A 279 -1.57 -22.72 3.58
C ARG A 279 -1.55 -23.17 2.11
N GLU A 280 -2.62 -22.90 1.38
CA GLU A 280 -2.77 -23.19 -0.06
C GLU A 280 -2.08 -22.16 -0.96
N GLY A 281 -1.47 -21.13 -0.39
CA GLY A 281 -0.76 -20.08 -1.12
C GLY A 281 -1.65 -18.92 -1.58
N MET A 282 -2.91 -18.84 -1.11
CA MET A 282 -3.82 -17.74 -1.43
C MET A 282 -3.58 -16.55 -0.50
N THR A 283 -3.44 -15.36 -1.06
CA THR A 283 -3.42 -14.12 -0.26
C THR A 283 -4.82 -13.88 0.30
N VAL A 284 -4.95 -13.98 1.64
CA VAL A 284 -6.22 -13.78 2.36
C VAL A 284 -6.42 -12.32 2.71
N SER A 285 -5.37 -11.64 3.15
CA SER A 285 -5.39 -10.20 3.46
C SER A 285 -4.03 -9.59 3.16
N SER A 286 -4.03 -8.37 2.66
CA SER A 286 -2.81 -7.58 2.52
C SER A 286 -3.11 -6.11 2.72
N VAL A 287 -2.15 -5.36 3.24
CA VAL A 287 -2.22 -3.91 3.44
C VAL A 287 -0.82 -3.33 3.36
N CYS A 288 -0.66 -2.23 2.58
CA CYS A 288 0.56 -1.45 2.56
C CYS A 288 0.29 -0.13 3.28
N TYR A 289 0.56 -0.09 4.60
CA TYR A 289 0.29 1.09 5.42
C TYR A 289 1.32 2.19 5.21
N SER A 290 0.88 3.42 5.46
CA SER A 290 1.68 4.64 5.35
C SER A 290 1.46 5.53 6.57
N PRO A 291 2.47 6.27 7.06
CA PRO A 291 2.30 7.25 8.13
C PRO A 291 1.31 8.36 7.77
N LEU A 292 1.07 8.62 6.49
CA LEU A 292 0.05 9.58 6.03
C LEU A 292 -1.37 9.20 6.46
N TRP A 293 -1.64 7.92 6.70
CA TRP A 293 -2.97 7.43 7.10
C TRP A 293 -3.35 7.79 8.53
N TYR A 294 -2.40 8.19 9.37
CA TYR A 294 -2.72 8.72 10.68
C TYR A 294 -3.60 9.98 10.60
N GLY A 295 -3.41 10.81 9.55
CA GLY A 295 -4.15 12.07 9.36
C GLY A 295 -3.91 13.09 10.46
N ASP A 296 -2.92 12.86 11.32
CA ASP A 296 -2.55 13.65 12.49
C ASP A 296 -1.05 13.49 12.75
N ALA A 297 -0.28 14.55 12.59
CA ALA A 297 1.17 14.51 12.75
C ALA A 297 1.62 14.17 14.18
N PHE A 298 0.82 14.53 15.20
CA PHE A 298 1.10 14.16 16.58
C PHE A 298 0.99 12.65 16.79
N LYS A 299 -0.07 12.03 16.26
CA LYS A 299 -0.29 10.59 16.38
C LYS A 299 0.67 9.77 15.52
N ALA A 300 1.09 10.31 14.39
CA ALA A 300 2.13 9.70 13.55
C ALA A 300 3.51 9.67 14.21
N GLY A 301 3.73 10.43 15.27
CA GLY A 301 4.96 10.47 16.05
C GLY A 301 5.11 9.37 17.11
N GLY A 302 4.21 8.37 17.13
CA GLY A 302 4.30 7.19 17.98
C GLY A 302 3.23 7.09 19.07
N GLY A 303 3.07 5.88 19.63
CA GLY A 303 2.13 5.54 20.70
C GLY A 303 0.68 5.32 20.25
N TRP A 304 0.38 5.46 18.98
CA TRP A 304 -0.95 5.30 18.40
C TRP A 304 -0.93 4.23 17.31
N SER A 305 -1.97 3.38 17.29
CA SER A 305 -2.16 2.42 16.22
C SER A 305 -2.89 3.01 15.02
N LEU A 306 -2.71 2.38 13.87
CA LEU A 306 -3.59 2.52 12.71
C LEU A 306 -4.70 1.48 12.81
N GLU A 307 -5.94 1.91 12.75
CA GLU A 307 -7.14 1.07 12.85
C GLU A 307 -7.91 1.04 11.54
N LEU A 308 -8.37 -0.15 11.14
CA LEU A 308 -9.27 -0.35 10.01
C LEU A 308 -10.65 0.20 10.35
N ILE A 309 -11.19 1.09 9.51
CA ILE A 309 -12.49 1.75 9.73
C ILE A 309 -13.64 0.77 9.47
N ASP A 310 -13.67 0.15 8.30
CA ASP A 310 -14.70 -0.81 7.90
C ASP A 310 -14.06 -2.13 7.46
N PRO A 311 -14.13 -3.18 8.30
CA PRO A 311 -13.67 -4.51 7.89
C PRO A 311 -14.42 -5.08 6.68
N GLY A 312 -15.63 -4.56 6.36
CA GLY A 312 -16.41 -4.92 5.17
C GLY A 312 -15.73 -4.51 3.88
N GLY A 313 -14.99 -3.40 3.89
CA GLY A 313 -14.20 -2.89 2.78
C GLY A 313 -12.69 -3.07 2.99
N ALA A 314 -12.23 -4.18 3.56
CA ALA A 314 -10.84 -4.40 3.96
C ALA A 314 -9.84 -4.42 2.78
N CYS A 315 -10.29 -4.53 1.55
CA CYS A 315 -9.42 -4.41 0.37
C CYS A 315 -9.02 -2.98 0.04
N ARG A 316 -9.84 -2.01 0.44
CA ARG A 316 -9.55 -0.59 0.30
C ARG A 316 -8.50 -0.20 1.33
N GLU A 317 -7.38 0.33 0.87
CA GLU A 317 -6.29 0.77 1.72
C GLU A 317 -6.48 2.23 2.12
N GLU A 318 -6.26 3.16 1.21
CA GLU A 318 -6.41 4.57 1.47
C GLU A 318 -7.88 4.94 1.76
N GLY A 319 -8.08 5.73 2.81
CA GLY A 319 -9.41 6.18 3.25
C GLY A 319 -10.22 5.16 4.05
N ASN A 320 -9.71 3.93 4.27
CA ASN A 320 -10.32 2.94 5.17
C ASN A 320 -9.44 2.65 6.41
N TRP A 321 -8.42 3.44 6.63
CA TRP A 321 -7.55 3.38 7.79
C TRP A 321 -7.38 4.74 8.43
N ARG A 322 -7.27 4.78 9.75
CA ARG A 322 -7.07 6.00 10.52
C ARG A 322 -6.35 5.73 11.83
N ALA A 323 -5.71 6.75 12.37
CA ALA A 323 -5.17 6.69 13.73
C ALA A 323 -6.27 6.39 14.76
N SER A 324 -5.97 5.52 15.72
CA SER A 324 -6.86 5.24 16.86
C SER A 324 -7.35 6.53 17.51
N CYS A 325 -8.62 6.52 17.93
CA CYS A 325 -9.25 7.54 18.75
C CYS A 325 -9.41 7.11 20.22
N ALA A 326 -8.94 5.89 20.56
CA ALA A 326 -8.99 5.39 21.92
C ALA A 326 -8.01 6.13 22.82
N ALA A 327 -8.40 6.40 24.06
CA ALA A 327 -7.54 7.12 25.01
C ALA A 327 -6.23 6.37 25.34
N GLU A 328 -6.25 5.07 25.14
CA GLU A 328 -5.12 4.18 25.39
C GLU A 328 -4.09 4.16 24.24
N GLY A 329 -4.40 4.76 23.07
CA GLY A 329 -3.55 4.76 21.88
C GLY A 329 -3.85 3.65 20.87
N GLY A 330 -4.72 2.70 21.21
CA GLY A 330 -5.14 1.59 20.35
C GLY A 330 -6.25 0.76 20.99
N THR A 331 -6.74 -0.25 20.26
CA THR A 331 -7.87 -1.09 20.72
C THR A 331 -7.58 -2.60 20.58
N PRO A 332 -6.42 -3.13 21.00
CA PRO A 332 -6.10 -4.54 20.81
C PRO A 332 -7.14 -5.44 21.49
N GLY A 333 -7.65 -6.45 20.77
CA GLY A 333 -8.66 -7.39 21.26
C GLY A 333 -10.07 -6.87 21.32
N LYS A 334 -10.33 -5.68 20.79
CA LYS A 334 -11.62 -5.02 20.81
C LYS A 334 -12.00 -4.49 19.43
N LYS A 335 -13.26 -4.07 19.31
CA LYS A 335 -13.71 -3.32 18.13
C LYS A 335 -12.96 -1.99 18.02
N ASN A 336 -12.45 -1.69 16.84
CA ASN A 336 -11.70 -0.47 16.57
C ASN A 336 -12.45 0.80 16.99
N SER A 337 -11.74 1.76 17.55
CA SER A 337 -12.30 3.04 18.01
C SER A 337 -12.85 3.90 16.87
N VAL A 338 -12.29 3.73 15.68
CA VAL A 338 -12.70 4.43 14.44
C VAL A 338 -13.75 3.66 13.64
N PHE A 339 -14.22 2.51 14.13
CA PHE A 339 -15.16 1.65 13.39
C PHE A 339 -16.40 2.43 12.93
N ALA A 340 -16.63 2.43 11.63
CA ALA A 340 -17.81 3.01 10.98
C ALA A 340 -18.09 2.28 9.67
N SER A 341 -19.33 2.34 9.17
CA SER A 341 -19.61 1.93 7.81
C SER A 341 -18.91 2.89 6.83
N ASN A 342 -18.08 2.35 5.97
CA ASN A 342 -17.30 3.10 4.99
C ASN A 342 -17.32 2.37 3.64
N PRO A 343 -18.51 2.25 2.99
CA PRO A 343 -18.64 1.49 1.76
C PRO A 343 -17.76 2.07 0.67
N ASP A 344 -17.10 1.19 -0.05
CA ASP A 344 -16.31 1.57 -1.22
C ASP A 344 -17.24 1.83 -2.41
N MET A 345 -17.21 3.05 -2.94
CA MET A 345 -18.00 3.48 -4.10
C MET A 345 -17.10 3.88 -5.28
N MET A 346 -15.79 3.73 -5.14
CA MET A 346 -14.84 4.08 -6.19
C MET A 346 -14.56 2.86 -7.07
N ALA A 347 -14.59 3.06 -8.37
CA ALA A 347 -14.24 2.02 -9.32
C ALA A 347 -12.72 2.03 -9.60
N PRO A 348 -12.09 0.88 -9.77
CA PRO A 348 -10.67 0.83 -10.10
C PRO A 348 -10.41 1.45 -11.47
N SER A 349 -9.24 2.04 -11.62
CA SER A 349 -8.73 2.58 -12.87
C SER A 349 -7.26 2.22 -13.04
N VAL A 350 -6.78 2.20 -14.27
CA VAL A 350 -5.35 2.03 -14.53
C VAL A 350 -4.68 3.38 -14.36
N VAL A 351 -3.71 3.47 -13.45
CA VAL A 351 -2.96 4.70 -13.19
C VAL A 351 -1.65 4.75 -13.97
N GLN A 352 -1.09 3.58 -14.32
CA GLN A 352 0.19 3.51 -15.01
C GLN A 352 0.34 2.23 -15.82
N VAL A 353 1.01 2.35 -16.97
CA VAL A 353 1.56 1.24 -17.74
C VAL A 353 3.06 1.47 -17.86
N ALA A 354 3.87 0.54 -17.34
CA ALA A 354 5.33 0.59 -17.38
C ALA A 354 5.91 -0.52 -18.26
N VAL A 355 6.99 -0.23 -18.97
CA VAL A 355 7.68 -1.17 -19.87
C VAL A 355 8.98 -1.64 -19.21
N LEU A 356 8.98 -2.83 -18.62
CA LEU A 356 10.17 -3.34 -17.93
C LEU A 356 11.24 -3.91 -18.88
N SER A 357 10.80 -4.43 -20.03
CA SER A 357 11.69 -4.94 -21.08
C SER A 357 10.99 -4.92 -22.43
N ASP A 358 11.67 -5.42 -23.45
CA ASP A 358 11.12 -5.56 -24.81
C ASP A 358 9.95 -6.56 -24.94
N SER A 359 9.55 -7.20 -23.84
CA SER A 359 8.48 -8.21 -23.84
C SER A 359 7.69 -8.26 -22.51
N VAL A 360 7.90 -7.31 -21.61
CA VAL A 360 7.25 -7.28 -20.29
C VAL A 360 6.67 -5.91 -20.00
N LEU A 361 5.37 -5.87 -19.71
CA LEU A 361 4.65 -4.69 -19.23
C LEU A 361 4.21 -4.90 -17.79
N VAL A 362 4.13 -3.81 -17.04
CA VAL A 362 3.44 -3.76 -15.74
C VAL A 362 2.28 -2.79 -15.85
N VAL A 363 1.11 -3.23 -15.44
CA VAL A 363 -0.10 -2.41 -15.30
C VAL A 363 -0.33 -2.16 -13.83
N VAL A 364 -0.40 -0.90 -13.44
CA VAL A 364 -0.67 -0.48 -12.05
C VAL A 364 -2.08 0.10 -11.99
N PHE A 365 -2.86 -0.42 -11.04
CA PHE A 365 -4.23 0.03 -10.78
C PHE A 365 -4.27 1.02 -9.61
N SER A 366 -5.30 1.87 -9.56
CA SER A 366 -5.55 2.82 -8.47
C SER A 366 -5.73 2.12 -7.11
N GLU A 367 -6.24 0.90 -7.14
CA GLU A 367 -6.57 0.09 -5.98
C GLU A 367 -6.42 -1.40 -6.27
N LYS A 368 -6.66 -2.24 -5.29
CA LYS A 368 -6.63 -3.70 -5.46
C LYS A 368 -7.77 -4.16 -6.36
N VAL A 369 -7.45 -4.99 -7.32
CA VAL A 369 -8.39 -5.49 -8.31
C VAL A 369 -8.56 -7.00 -8.22
N GLU A 370 -9.75 -7.45 -8.62
CA GLU A 370 -10.15 -8.85 -8.67
C GLU A 370 -10.85 -9.15 -9.99
N GLY A 371 -11.18 -10.42 -10.18
CA GLY A 371 -11.97 -10.88 -11.31
C GLY A 371 -11.24 -11.87 -12.20
N SER A 372 -12.03 -12.66 -12.91
CA SER A 372 -11.54 -13.65 -13.88
C SER A 372 -10.79 -13.01 -15.05
N ALA A 373 -11.07 -11.74 -15.34
CA ALA A 373 -10.39 -10.97 -16.38
C ALA A 373 -8.87 -10.83 -16.13
N LEU A 374 -8.45 -10.78 -14.86
CA LEU A 374 -7.04 -10.68 -14.49
C LEU A 374 -6.25 -11.99 -14.72
N ALA A 375 -6.94 -13.12 -14.87
CA ALA A 375 -6.35 -14.39 -15.28
C ALA A 375 -6.54 -14.65 -16.78
N ASP A 376 -7.34 -13.85 -17.47
CA ASP A 376 -7.64 -13.98 -18.90
C ASP A 376 -6.69 -13.11 -19.73
N SER A 377 -5.76 -13.76 -20.44
CA SER A 377 -4.82 -13.06 -21.33
C SER A 377 -5.52 -12.21 -22.41
N LEU A 378 -6.77 -12.56 -22.76
CA LEU A 378 -7.57 -11.83 -23.75
C LEU A 378 -8.14 -10.51 -23.19
N ALA A 379 -8.07 -10.30 -21.88
CA ALA A 379 -8.41 -8.99 -21.28
C ALA A 379 -7.41 -7.89 -21.66
N PHE A 380 -6.22 -8.28 -22.10
CA PHE A 380 -5.13 -7.38 -22.47
C PHE A 380 -4.75 -7.58 -23.93
N THR A 381 -4.88 -6.53 -24.73
CA THR A 381 -4.53 -6.59 -26.16
C THR A 381 -3.59 -5.46 -26.53
N VAL A 382 -2.45 -5.77 -27.13
CA VAL A 382 -1.50 -4.78 -27.64
C VAL A 382 -1.70 -4.57 -29.12
N LEU A 383 -1.92 -3.34 -29.53
CA LEU A 383 -2.10 -2.90 -30.91
C LEU A 383 -0.92 -2.02 -31.36
N PRO A 384 -0.53 -2.04 -32.66
CA PRO A 384 -1.00 -2.98 -33.70
C PRO A 384 -0.47 -4.39 -33.45
N GLY A 385 -1.08 -5.37 -34.12
CA GLY A 385 -0.64 -6.76 -34.10
C GLY A 385 -1.56 -7.70 -33.31
N GLY A 386 -2.45 -7.19 -32.46
CA GLY A 386 -3.37 -8.01 -31.66
C GLY A 386 -2.64 -8.97 -30.73
N MET A 387 -1.52 -8.54 -30.11
CA MET A 387 -0.70 -9.36 -29.23
C MET A 387 -1.37 -9.49 -27.88
N HIS A 388 -1.43 -10.72 -27.36
CA HIS A 388 -1.90 -11.02 -26.00
C HIS A 388 -0.74 -11.53 -25.13
N PRO A 389 -0.75 -11.27 -23.82
CA PRO A 389 0.24 -11.86 -22.91
C PRO A 389 0.14 -13.38 -22.91
N CYS A 390 1.27 -14.04 -22.85
CA CYS A 390 1.34 -15.50 -22.71
C CYS A 390 1.37 -15.97 -21.26
N HIS A 391 1.65 -15.06 -20.33
CA HIS A 391 1.62 -15.28 -18.89
C HIS A 391 1.30 -13.97 -18.17
N LEU A 392 0.54 -14.07 -17.08
CA LEU A 392 0.14 -12.98 -16.20
C LEU A 392 0.63 -13.30 -14.79
N SER A 393 1.18 -12.30 -14.10
CA SER A 393 1.66 -12.44 -12.72
C SER A 393 1.26 -11.24 -11.89
N PHE A 394 0.44 -11.51 -10.87
CA PHE A 394 -0.02 -10.47 -9.94
C PHE A 394 0.96 -10.26 -8.81
N SER A 395 1.11 -9.01 -8.35
CA SER A 395 1.76 -8.69 -7.10
C SER A 395 0.95 -9.21 -5.90
N SER A 396 1.61 -9.37 -4.75
CA SER A 396 0.95 -9.77 -3.50
C SER A 396 -0.15 -8.78 -3.07
N GLY A 397 -0.05 -7.51 -3.45
CA GLY A 397 -1.02 -6.45 -3.16
C GLY A 397 -2.17 -6.36 -4.15
N LYS A 398 -2.13 -7.08 -5.26
CA LYS A 398 -3.12 -7.04 -6.36
C LYS A 398 -3.39 -5.64 -6.95
N LYS A 399 -2.45 -4.71 -6.78
CA LYS A 399 -2.49 -3.39 -7.45
C LYS A 399 -1.69 -3.37 -8.74
N GLU A 400 -0.86 -4.37 -8.96
CA GLU A 400 0.01 -4.48 -10.12
C GLU A 400 -0.17 -5.84 -10.79
N ASP A 401 -0.25 -5.83 -12.11
CA ASP A 401 -0.21 -7.03 -12.94
C ASP A 401 0.96 -6.95 -13.91
N THR A 402 1.76 -8.03 -13.96
CA THR A 402 2.87 -8.14 -14.90
C THR A 402 2.49 -9.01 -16.07
N LEU A 403 2.53 -8.42 -17.25
CA LEU A 403 2.14 -9.03 -18.53
C LEU A 403 3.40 -9.47 -19.29
N PHE A 404 3.53 -10.75 -19.57
CA PHE A 404 4.64 -11.31 -20.33
C PHE A 404 4.19 -11.66 -21.75
N PHE A 405 4.93 -11.19 -22.75
CA PHE A 405 4.64 -11.40 -24.17
C PHE A 405 5.70 -12.29 -24.83
N LYS A 406 5.29 -13.13 -25.80
CA LYS A 406 6.24 -13.90 -26.61
C LYS A 406 6.91 -13.05 -27.67
N GLN A 407 6.20 -12.06 -28.19
CA GLN A 407 6.69 -11.13 -29.21
C GLN A 407 7.40 -9.97 -28.54
N LYS A 408 8.46 -9.49 -29.17
CA LYS A 408 9.21 -8.34 -28.69
C LYS A 408 8.65 -7.04 -29.23
N PHE A 409 8.61 -6.02 -28.37
CA PHE A 409 8.31 -4.66 -28.76
C PHE A 409 9.50 -4.06 -29.49
N LEU A 410 9.25 -3.40 -30.62
CA LEU A 410 10.27 -2.78 -31.45
C LEU A 410 10.71 -1.44 -30.86
N PRO A 411 11.99 -1.09 -30.90
CA PRO A 411 12.48 0.24 -30.57
C PRO A 411 11.83 1.32 -31.44
N ALA A 412 11.63 2.51 -30.87
CA ALA A 412 11.06 3.68 -31.55
C ALA A 412 9.69 3.46 -32.21
N PHE A 413 8.95 2.44 -31.76
CA PHE A 413 7.62 2.13 -32.25
C PHE A 413 6.61 2.29 -31.12
N GLN A 414 5.49 2.99 -31.39
CA GLN A 414 4.42 3.20 -30.42
C GLN A 414 3.39 2.09 -30.52
N TYR A 415 3.03 1.55 -29.38
CA TYR A 415 1.99 0.56 -29.18
C TYR A 415 0.86 1.15 -28.34
N ARG A 416 -0.29 0.47 -28.37
CA ARG A 416 -1.43 0.77 -27.51
C ARG A 416 -1.86 -0.50 -26.79
N LEU A 417 -1.76 -0.49 -25.46
CA LEU A 417 -2.37 -1.52 -24.64
C LEU A 417 -3.84 -1.20 -24.45
N HIS A 418 -4.69 -2.11 -24.85
CA HIS A 418 -6.13 -2.07 -24.64
C HIS A 418 -6.48 -3.04 -23.52
N ILE A 419 -7.22 -2.59 -22.52
CA ILE A 419 -7.61 -3.33 -21.32
C ILE A 419 -9.13 -3.35 -21.24
N ARG A 420 -9.73 -4.55 -21.15
CA ARG A 420 -11.18 -4.69 -21.05
C ARG A 420 -11.70 -4.20 -19.71
N GLY A 421 -12.90 -3.60 -19.70
CA GLY A 421 -13.54 -3.01 -18.53
C GLY A 421 -14.26 -3.99 -17.60
N ASP A 422 -14.03 -5.31 -17.68
CA ASP A 422 -14.62 -6.32 -16.82
C ASP A 422 -13.77 -6.65 -15.57
N ILE A 423 -12.79 -5.79 -15.27
CA ILE A 423 -12.01 -5.78 -14.04
C ILE A 423 -12.81 -5.04 -12.96
N HIS A 424 -12.83 -5.57 -11.74
CA HIS A 424 -13.50 -4.95 -10.60
C HIS A 424 -12.61 -4.99 -9.35
N ASP A 425 -12.93 -4.17 -8.35
CA ASP A 425 -12.36 -4.26 -7.03
C ASP A 425 -13.03 -5.39 -6.21
N CYS A 426 -12.60 -5.57 -4.97
CA CYS A 426 -13.18 -6.57 -4.06
C CYS A 426 -14.57 -6.17 -3.53
N SER A 427 -14.97 -4.91 -3.66
CA SER A 427 -16.30 -4.41 -3.32
C SER A 427 -17.31 -4.60 -4.46
N GLY A 428 -16.82 -5.01 -5.64
CA GLY A 428 -17.62 -5.24 -6.84
C GLY A 428 -17.80 -4.00 -7.72
N ASN A 429 -17.12 -2.88 -7.43
CA ASN A 429 -17.14 -1.73 -8.33
C ASN A 429 -16.34 -2.06 -9.60
N ARG A 430 -16.97 -1.90 -10.75
CA ARG A 430 -16.34 -2.23 -12.05
C ARG A 430 -15.63 -1.04 -12.65
N MET A 431 -14.47 -1.27 -13.26
CA MET A 431 -13.77 -0.29 -14.07
C MET A 431 -14.71 0.32 -15.10
N SER A 432 -14.64 1.65 -15.29
CA SER A 432 -15.54 2.38 -16.19
C SER A 432 -15.19 2.15 -17.66
N GLY A 433 -15.65 1.02 -18.21
CA GLY A 433 -15.42 0.65 -19.62
C GLY A 433 -13.98 0.26 -19.95
N ASP A 434 -13.75 -0.02 -21.23
CA ASP A 434 -12.44 -0.38 -21.74
C ASP A 434 -11.48 0.81 -21.69
N GLN A 435 -10.23 0.56 -21.33
CA GLN A 435 -9.20 1.60 -21.24
C GLN A 435 -8.07 1.33 -22.24
N SER A 436 -7.41 2.40 -22.68
CA SER A 436 -6.33 2.31 -23.67
C SER A 436 -5.17 3.22 -23.30
N PHE A 437 -3.95 2.66 -23.30
CA PHE A 437 -2.72 3.36 -22.93
C PHE A 437 -1.68 3.22 -24.04
N VAL A 438 -1.09 4.36 -24.41
CA VAL A 438 0.02 4.36 -25.36
C VAL A 438 1.31 4.07 -24.60
N PHE A 439 2.15 3.20 -25.16
CA PHE A 439 3.48 2.91 -24.65
C PHE A 439 4.46 2.70 -25.78
N ALA A 440 5.74 2.76 -25.49
CA ALA A 440 6.83 2.40 -26.39
C ALA A 440 7.98 1.81 -25.55
N LEU A 441 8.96 1.21 -26.16
CA LEU A 441 10.17 0.79 -25.45
C LEU A 441 10.98 2.04 -25.10
N PRO A 442 11.07 2.44 -23.81
CA PRO A 442 11.69 3.70 -23.44
C PRO A 442 13.21 3.58 -23.39
N GLU A 443 13.89 4.66 -23.76
CA GLU A 443 15.34 4.77 -23.72
C GLU A 443 15.79 5.53 -22.46
N VAL A 444 17.01 5.22 -22.00
CA VAL A 444 17.62 5.97 -20.90
C VAL A 444 18.01 7.36 -21.42
N PRO A 445 17.62 8.46 -20.76
CA PRO A 445 17.87 9.81 -21.24
C PRO A 445 19.37 10.16 -21.22
N LEU A 446 19.76 10.95 -22.20
CA LEU A 446 21.08 11.59 -22.30
C LEU A 446 20.96 13.08 -21.90
N ALA A 447 22.09 13.70 -21.57
CA ALA A 447 22.13 15.12 -21.24
C ALA A 447 21.55 15.98 -22.38
N GLY A 448 20.67 16.92 -22.02
CA GLY A 448 19.98 17.80 -22.94
C GLY A 448 18.75 17.20 -23.66
N GLU A 449 18.43 15.90 -23.48
CA GLU A 449 17.19 15.30 -24.01
C GLU A 449 15.97 15.61 -23.17
N VAL A 450 16.15 15.80 -21.86
CA VAL A 450 15.13 16.31 -20.93
C VAL A 450 15.64 17.61 -20.36
N VAL A 451 14.81 18.63 -20.38
CA VAL A 451 15.13 19.95 -19.82
C VAL A 451 14.20 20.30 -18.66
N ILE A 452 14.73 21.03 -17.68
CA ILE A 452 13.92 21.71 -16.65
C ILE A 452 13.26 22.88 -17.35
N ASN A 453 11.92 22.91 -17.38
CA ASN A 453 11.13 23.86 -18.19
C ASN A 453 10.52 24.99 -17.36
N GLU A 454 10.06 24.69 -16.15
CA GLU A 454 9.43 25.67 -15.26
C GLU A 454 9.70 25.28 -13.80
N VAL A 455 9.90 26.26 -12.92
CA VAL A 455 10.12 26.04 -11.48
C VAL A 455 9.34 27.05 -10.66
N LEU A 456 8.51 26.57 -9.73
CA LEU A 456 7.87 27.35 -8.69
C LEU A 456 8.50 26.97 -7.34
N PHE A 457 9.31 27.85 -6.77
CA PHE A 457 10.06 27.60 -5.54
C PHE A 457 9.57 28.43 -4.33
N ASP A 458 8.78 29.49 -4.57
CA ASP A 458 8.14 30.34 -3.56
C ASP A 458 6.62 30.26 -3.74
N ALA A 459 6.02 29.15 -3.29
CA ALA A 459 4.60 28.86 -3.49
C ALA A 459 3.73 29.55 -2.44
N PHE A 460 2.49 29.91 -2.79
CA PHE A 460 1.51 30.42 -1.83
C PHE A 460 1.27 29.44 -0.67
N PRO A 461 0.95 29.94 0.55
CA PRO A 461 0.51 29.08 1.64
C PRO A 461 -0.67 28.19 1.23
N GLY A 462 -0.52 26.87 1.40
CA GLY A 462 -1.53 25.88 0.98
C GLY A 462 -1.44 25.45 -0.49
N CYS A 463 -0.51 26.01 -1.27
CA CYS A 463 -0.11 25.51 -2.58
C CYS A 463 1.07 24.55 -2.44
N SER A 464 1.47 23.90 -3.54
CA SER A 464 2.66 23.04 -3.62
C SER A 464 3.68 23.62 -4.58
N GLU A 465 4.96 23.55 -4.22
CA GLU A 465 6.06 23.80 -5.14
C GLU A 465 6.07 22.79 -6.28
N PHE A 466 6.67 23.14 -7.40
CA PHE A 466 6.85 22.20 -8.49
C PHE A 466 8.11 22.47 -9.32
N VAL A 467 8.57 21.40 -9.97
CA VAL A 467 9.54 21.43 -11.06
C VAL A 467 8.89 20.77 -12.28
N GLU A 468 8.88 21.48 -13.40
CA GLU A 468 8.39 20.92 -14.65
C GLU A 468 9.55 20.49 -15.54
N LEU A 469 9.41 19.29 -16.11
CA LEU A 469 10.31 18.73 -17.10
C LEU A 469 9.65 18.74 -18.48
N PHE A 470 10.46 18.95 -19.53
CA PHE A 470 10.05 18.85 -20.93
C PHE A 470 10.94 17.86 -21.67
N ASN A 471 10.36 16.89 -22.40
CA ASN A 471 11.11 16.02 -23.28
C ASN A 471 11.36 16.71 -24.61
N ALA A 472 12.55 17.30 -24.76
CA ALA A 472 12.99 18.01 -25.95
C ALA A 472 13.50 17.07 -27.06
N SER A 473 13.60 15.76 -26.79
CA SER A 473 14.11 14.77 -27.74
C SER A 473 12.98 14.17 -28.60
N PRO A 474 13.32 13.55 -29.74
CA PRO A 474 12.35 12.77 -30.52
C PRO A 474 12.10 11.36 -29.98
N LYS A 475 12.69 11.00 -28.81
CA LYS A 475 12.65 9.68 -28.22
C LYS A 475 11.63 9.57 -27.12
N VAL A 476 11.15 8.35 -26.86
CA VAL A 476 10.42 8.03 -25.64
C VAL A 476 11.46 7.68 -24.56
N LEU A 477 11.45 8.40 -23.46
CA LEU A 477 12.47 8.30 -22.41
C LEU A 477 11.93 7.58 -21.17
N ASP A 478 12.82 6.90 -20.41
CA ASP A 478 12.47 6.21 -19.16
C ASP A 478 12.54 7.17 -17.97
N MET A 479 11.37 7.60 -17.47
CA MET A 479 11.26 8.44 -16.28
C MET A 479 11.85 7.77 -15.03
N GLY A 480 11.74 6.46 -14.91
CA GLY A 480 12.24 5.72 -13.75
C GLY A 480 13.76 5.61 -13.67
N SER A 481 14.46 6.02 -14.72
CA SER A 481 15.92 6.16 -14.72
C SER A 481 16.41 7.50 -14.20
N MET A 482 15.48 8.46 -13.94
CA MET A 482 15.80 9.84 -13.54
C MET A 482 15.58 10.05 -12.03
N VAL A 483 16.40 10.94 -11.47
CA VAL A 483 16.41 11.38 -10.08
C VAL A 483 16.36 12.91 -10.07
N LEU A 484 15.42 13.49 -9.34
CA LEU A 484 15.40 14.91 -9.02
C LEU A 484 16.18 15.13 -7.75
N ALA A 485 17.06 16.12 -7.74
CA ALA A 485 17.85 16.49 -6.56
C ALA A 485 17.90 18.01 -6.38
N THR A 486 18.06 18.46 -5.14
CA THR A 486 18.49 19.82 -4.80
C THR A 486 19.93 19.79 -4.31
N ARG A 487 20.70 20.82 -4.69
CA ARG A 487 22.10 20.96 -4.33
C ARG A 487 22.35 22.31 -3.66
N HIS A 488 23.32 22.33 -2.77
CA HIS A 488 23.76 23.55 -2.11
C HIS A 488 24.48 24.48 -3.12
N PRO A 489 24.04 25.74 -3.28
CA PRO A 489 24.54 26.62 -4.34
C PRO A 489 26.04 26.90 -4.27
N LEU A 490 26.65 26.94 -3.06
CA LEU A 490 28.07 27.21 -2.89
C LEU A 490 28.95 25.97 -2.94
N THR A 491 28.48 24.83 -2.43
CA THR A 491 29.31 23.61 -2.31
C THR A 491 29.03 22.58 -3.39
N GLY A 492 27.89 22.67 -4.09
CA GLY A 492 27.44 21.69 -5.08
C GLY A 492 27.01 20.33 -4.49
N ASN A 493 27.05 20.18 -3.16
CA ASN A 493 26.66 18.94 -2.51
C ASN A 493 25.16 18.72 -2.61
N ILE A 494 24.75 17.46 -2.85
CA ILE A 494 23.34 17.06 -2.83
C ILE A 494 22.79 17.24 -1.41
N ILE A 495 21.69 17.98 -1.28
CA ILE A 495 20.95 18.20 -0.03
C ILE A 495 19.89 17.10 0.10
N SER A 496 19.11 16.91 -0.95
CA SER A 496 18.04 15.90 -1.02
C SER A 496 17.91 15.37 -2.45
N SER A 497 17.46 14.14 -2.57
CA SER A 497 17.19 13.55 -3.88
C SER A 497 16.10 12.49 -3.82
N THR A 498 15.32 12.39 -4.88
CA THR A 498 14.26 11.38 -5.00
C THR A 498 14.13 10.87 -6.42
N ARG A 499 13.71 9.62 -6.58
CA ARG A 499 13.39 9.05 -7.89
C ARG A 499 12.03 9.56 -8.33
N ILE A 500 11.92 10.02 -9.59
CA ILE A 500 10.70 10.69 -10.07
C ILE A 500 9.57 9.72 -10.45
N ALA A 501 9.89 8.48 -10.84
CA ALA A 501 8.89 7.47 -11.21
C ALA A 501 9.43 6.06 -11.07
N SER A 502 8.56 5.05 -11.22
CA SER A 502 8.97 3.66 -11.36
C SER A 502 9.64 3.41 -12.72
N ARG A 503 10.55 2.44 -12.77
CA ARG A 503 11.27 2.08 -13.98
C ARG A 503 10.31 1.65 -15.10
N GLY A 504 10.61 2.06 -16.33
CA GLY A 504 9.81 1.73 -17.51
C GLY A 504 8.62 2.66 -17.75
N THR A 505 8.50 3.74 -16.99
CA THR A 505 7.47 4.77 -17.22
C THR A 505 7.87 5.64 -18.39
N CYS A 506 7.03 5.67 -19.45
CA CYS A 506 7.30 6.40 -20.68
C CYS A 506 7.13 7.92 -20.51
N PHE A 507 8.08 8.69 -21.04
CA PHE A 507 8.03 10.13 -21.21
C PHE A 507 8.15 10.45 -22.71
N PHE A 508 7.02 10.81 -23.32
CA PHE A 508 6.96 10.94 -24.79
C PHE A 508 7.55 12.27 -25.29
N PRO A 509 7.97 12.33 -26.56
CA PRO A 509 8.48 13.54 -27.18
C PRO A 509 7.47 14.71 -27.07
N GLY A 510 7.97 15.88 -26.72
CA GLY A 510 7.16 17.10 -26.62
C GLY A 510 6.18 17.15 -25.43
N GLU A 511 6.26 16.21 -24.50
CA GLU A 511 5.44 16.22 -23.28
C GLU A 511 6.05 17.12 -22.21
N TYR A 512 5.15 17.73 -21.43
CA TYR A 512 5.44 18.42 -20.17
C TYR A 512 5.08 17.50 -19.01
N LEU A 513 5.92 17.45 -17.97
CA LEU A 513 5.72 16.65 -16.78
C LEU A 513 5.95 17.48 -15.52
N VAL A 514 4.91 17.72 -14.76
CA VAL A 514 4.97 18.45 -13.49
C VAL A 514 5.30 17.52 -12.35
N LEU A 515 6.42 17.74 -11.68
CA LEU A 515 6.85 17.04 -10.47
C LEU A 515 6.46 17.90 -9.26
N THR A 516 5.66 17.38 -8.35
CA THR A 516 5.17 18.11 -7.16
C THR A 516 4.85 17.14 -6.02
N ALA A 517 4.82 17.64 -4.79
CA ALA A 517 4.40 16.84 -3.64
C ALA A 517 2.88 16.65 -3.60
N ASP A 518 2.11 17.68 -3.99
CA ASP A 518 0.64 17.63 -4.02
C ASP A 518 0.08 18.31 -5.28
N SER A 519 -0.33 17.48 -6.24
CA SER A 519 -0.91 17.96 -7.49
C SER A 519 -2.31 18.57 -7.31
N ASN A 520 -3.05 18.16 -6.27
CA ASN A 520 -4.39 18.72 -6.02
C ASN A 520 -4.30 20.11 -5.43
N ALA A 521 -3.37 20.33 -4.48
CA ALA A 521 -3.08 21.65 -3.96
C ALA A 521 -2.68 22.62 -5.10
N LEU A 522 -1.80 22.18 -6.01
CA LEU A 522 -1.36 23.00 -7.14
C LEU A 522 -2.53 23.40 -8.07
N LYS A 523 -3.44 22.48 -8.38
CA LYS A 523 -4.62 22.72 -9.25
C LYS A 523 -5.65 23.69 -8.65
N LEU A 524 -5.61 23.96 -7.36
CA LEU A 524 -6.47 24.98 -6.74
C LEU A 524 -6.02 26.42 -7.07
N PHE A 525 -4.73 26.62 -7.33
CA PHE A 525 -4.14 27.93 -7.54
C PHE A 525 -3.90 28.25 -9.02
N TYR A 526 -3.61 27.23 -9.85
CA TYR A 526 -3.20 27.44 -11.24
C TYR A 526 -4.04 26.65 -12.22
N SER A 527 -4.16 27.16 -13.43
CA SER A 527 -4.71 26.43 -14.58
C SER A 527 -3.66 25.45 -15.09
N CYS A 528 -3.89 24.16 -14.85
CA CYS A 528 -2.90 23.11 -15.06
C CYS A 528 -3.18 22.27 -16.31
N GLY A 529 -2.12 21.71 -16.89
CA GLY A 529 -2.19 20.63 -17.87
C GLY A 529 -2.61 19.29 -17.25
N ARG A 530 -2.40 18.20 -17.98
CA ARG A 530 -2.93 16.88 -17.60
C ARG A 530 -1.91 15.96 -16.92
N ARG A 531 -0.60 16.19 -17.14
CA ARG A 531 0.43 15.21 -16.72
C ARG A 531 1.21 15.65 -15.50
N PHE A 532 0.92 14.98 -14.40
CA PHE A 532 1.58 15.18 -13.12
C PHE A 532 2.24 13.89 -12.67
N CYS A 533 3.36 14.03 -11.99
CA CYS A 533 3.96 13.00 -11.19
C CYS A 533 4.02 13.48 -9.73
N GLN A 534 3.21 12.90 -8.88
CA GLN A 534 3.26 13.17 -7.45
C GLN A 534 4.45 12.41 -6.86
N VAL A 535 5.44 13.17 -6.42
CA VAL A 535 6.73 12.64 -5.97
C VAL A 535 6.73 12.56 -4.45
N SER A 536 6.74 11.34 -3.93
CA SER A 536 6.93 11.12 -2.49
C SER A 536 8.35 11.55 -2.09
N GLY A 537 8.46 12.42 -1.08
CA GLY A 537 9.75 12.98 -0.68
C GLY A 537 10.33 13.95 -1.71
N MET A 538 9.47 14.79 -2.33
CA MET A 538 9.90 15.87 -3.21
C MET A 538 10.97 16.70 -2.51
N PRO A 539 12.17 16.91 -3.11
CA PRO A 539 13.18 17.78 -2.53
C PRO A 539 12.64 19.19 -2.36
N ALA A 540 12.76 19.75 -1.18
CA ALA A 540 12.34 21.13 -0.91
C ALA A 540 13.15 22.10 -1.77
N LEU A 541 12.47 23.10 -2.33
CA LEU A 541 13.06 24.19 -3.09
C LEU A 541 13.27 25.37 -2.12
N ASN A 542 14.46 25.98 -2.13
CA ASN A 542 14.72 27.13 -1.26
C ASN A 542 14.20 28.40 -1.93
N ASP A 543 13.44 29.22 -1.22
CA ASP A 543 12.80 30.43 -1.75
C ASP A 543 13.82 31.48 -2.25
N ASP A 544 15.02 31.50 -1.68
CA ASP A 544 16.05 32.47 -2.06
C ASP A 544 16.93 32.01 -3.22
N GLU A 545 17.57 30.84 -3.08
CA GLU A 545 18.56 30.33 -4.04
C GLU A 545 18.79 28.83 -3.83
N SER A 546 18.81 28.03 -4.91
CA SER A 546 19.19 26.61 -4.90
C SER A 546 19.62 26.14 -6.29
N ILE A 547 20.18 24.95 -6.35
CA ILE A 547 20.42 24.24 -7.61
C ILE A 547 19.44 23.06 -7.70
N VAL A 548 18.57 23.06 -8.70
CA VAL A 548 17.75 21.91 -9.09
C VAL A 548 18.55 21.11 -10.10
N SER A 549 18.76 19.84 -9.81
CA SER A 549 19.56 18.93 -10.67
C SER A 549 18.72 17.73 -11.06
N LEU A 550 18.55 17.52 -12.35
CA LEU A 550 18.00 16.29 -12.91
C LEU A 550 19.16 15.36 -13.25
N MET A 551 19.18 14.20 -12.65
CA MET A 551 20.26 13.22 -12.80
C MET A 551 19.73 11.86 -13.20
N ARG A 552 20.61 11.02 -13.73
CA ARG A 552 20.38 9.57 -13.80
C ARG A 552 20.68 8.91 -12.45
N ALA A 553 20.14 7.72 -12.25
CA ALA A 553 20.38 6.94 -11.03
C ALA A 553 21.87 6.57 -10.79
N ASP A 554 22.71 6.65 -11.83
CA ASP A 554 24.17 6.45 -11.74
C ASP A 554 24.94 7.72 -11.34
N GLY A 555 24.22 8.83 -11.09
CA GLY A 555 24.80 10.13 -10.73
C GLY A 555 25.17 11.04 -11.92
N THR A 556 24.95 10.58 -13.15
CA THR A 556 25.18 11.42 -14.35
C THR A 556 24.17 12.56 -14.39
N VAL A 557 24.64 13.79 -14.43
CA VAL A 557 23.79 14.98 -14.57
C VAL A 557 23.22 15.06 -15.99
N LEU A 558 21.92 15.21 -16.09
CA LEU A 558 21.18 15.41 -17.35
C LEU A 558 20.96 16.88 -17.63
N GLU A 559 20.58 17.63 -16.59
CA GLU A 559 20.30 19.07 -16.62
C GLU A 559 20.45 19.66 -15.22
N GLU A 560 20.86 20.92 -15.11
CA GLU A 560 20.89 21.68 -13.85
C GLU A 560 20.39 23.10 -14.07
N LEU A 561 19.63 23.59 -13.10
CA LEU A 561 19.23 24.98 -13.00
C LEU A 561 19.71 25.53 -11.67
N HIS A 562 20.61 26.51 -11.72
CA HIS A 562 20.93 27.36 -10.57
C HIS A 562 19.98 28.56 -10.60
N TYR A 563 18.94 28.53 -9.77
CA TYR A 563 17.97 29.61 -9.67
C TYR A 563 18.22 30.47 -8.44
N SER A 564 17.77 31.73 -8.52
CA SER A 564 17.64 32.62 -7.37
C SER A 564 16.43 33.54 -7.52
N ALA A 565 15.90 34.05 -6.40
CA ALA A 565 14.81 35.02 -6.39
C ALA A 565 15.10 36.26 -7.25
N SER A 566 16.39 36.62 -7.41
CA SER A 566 16.82 37.75 -8.28
C SER A 566 16.62 37.53 -9.76
N MET A 567 16.32 36.31 -10.21
CA MET A 567 15.99 35.98 -11.60
C MET A 567 14.55 36.40 -11.99
N HIS A 568 13.72 36.66 -10.98
CA HIS A 568 12.41 37.22 -11.24
C HIS A 568 12.48 38.62 -11.82
N PHE A 569 11.46 38.97 -12.56
CA PHE A 569 11.36 40.28 -13.18
C PHE A 569 11.36 41.40 -12.11
N PRO A 570 12.29 42.37 -12.17
CA PRO A 570 12.54 43.33 -11.06
C PRO A 570 11.36 44.24 -10.72
N LEU A 571 10.36 44.39 -11.60
CA LEU A 571 9.20 45.23 -11.38
C LEU A 571 7.99 44.47 -10.82
N LEU A 572 8.11 43.18 -10.51
CA LEU A 572 7.10 42.43 -9.78
C LEU A 572 6.95 43.00 -8.36
N VAL A 573 5.70 43.23 -7.95
CA VAL A 573 5.38 43.68 -6.59
C VAL A 573 5.67 42.58 -5.56
N ARG A 574 5.50 41.32 -5.96
CA ARG A 574 5.82 40.11 -5.16
C ARG A 574 6.23 39.00 -6.09
N THR A 575 7.07 38.10 -5.60
CA THR A 575 7.53 36.91 -6.31
C THR A 575 6.81 35.64 -5.84
N GLU A 576 6.20 35.67 -4.66
CA GLU A 576 5.42 34.58 -4.11
C GLU A 576 4.30 34.15 -5.09
N GLY A 577 4.26 32.89 -5.44
CA GLY A 577 3.31 32.31 -6.41
C GLY A 577 3.64 32.60 -7.88
N VAL A 578 4.84 33.09 -8.20
CA VAL A 578 5.28 33.32 -9.57
C VAL A 578 6.37 32.32 -9.93
N SER A 579 6.17 31.56 -11.01
CA SER A 579 7.18 30.62 -11.50
C SER A 579 8.25 31.30 -12.35
N LEU A 580 9.43 30.67 -12.43
CA LEU A 580 10.42 30.92 -13.46
C LEU A 580 10.19 29.98 -14.65
N GLU A 581 10.01 30.52 -15.82
CA GLU A 581 9.80 29.81 -17.07
C GLU A 581 11.02 29.86 -17.98
N ARG A 582 11.37 28.74 -18.59
CA ARG A 582 12.38 28.66 -19.66
C ARG A 582 11.84 29.27 -20.95
N ILE A 583 12.64 30.11 -21.61
CA ILE A 583 12.26 30.78 -22.86
C ILE A 583 12.50 29.85 -24.07
N TYR A 584 13.68 29.25 -24.17
CA TYR A 584 14.07 28.33 -25.25
C TYR A 584 14.32 26.93 -24.71
N THR A 585 13.81 25.92 -25.35
CA THR A 585 14.02 24.51 -25.00
C THR A 585 15.39 23.98 -25.45
N HIS A 586 16.05 24.65 -26.41
CA HIS A 586 17.43 24.32 -26.79
C HIS A 586 18.44 25.02 -25.91
N PRO A 587 19.64 24.42 -25.66
CA PRO A 587 20.64 24.99 -24.77
C PRO A 587 21.34 26.20 -25.43
N LEU A 588 20.72 27.36 -25.32
CA LEU A 588 21.36 28.66 -25.58
C LEU A 588 21.60 29.34 -24.23
N GLN A 589 22.84 29.72 -23.99
CA GLN A 589 23.40 30.47 -22.83
C GLN A 589 22.48 30.64 -21.61
N GLU A 590 22.76 29.96 -20.52
CA GLU A 590 21.91 29.75 -19.34
C GLU A 590 21.39 31.03 -18.64
N GLN A 591 22.14 32.13 -18.60
CA GLN A 591 21.81 33.29 -17.77
C GLN A 591 20.64 34.15 -18.25
N ASN A 592 20.24 34.05 -19.54
CA ASN A 592 19.15 34.84 -20.12
C ASN A 592 18.02 33.98 -20.67
N ASN A 593 17.98 32.70 -20.31
CA ASN A 593 16.98 31.77 -20.82
C ASN A 593 15.78 31.57 -19.88
N TRP A 594 15.67 32.38 -18.85
CA TRP A 594 14.61 32.29 -17.85
C TRP A 594 13.92 33.62 -17.63
N HIS A 595 12.59 33.59 -17.42
CA HIS A 595 11.81 34.77 -17.12
C HIS A 595 10.65 34.40 -16.19
N SER A 596 10.12 35.39 -15.43
CA SER A 596 8.88 35.21 -14.68
C SER A 596 7.71 34.92 -15.60
N ALA A 597 6.86 34.00 -15.22
CA ALA A 597 5.63 33.70 -15.94
C ALA A 597 4.72 34.91 -16.10
N SER A 598 3.90 34.95 -17.14
CA SER A 598 3.05 36.09 -17.42
C SER A 598 1.84 36.19 -16.49
N SER A 599 1.35 37.41 -16.31
CA SER A 599 0.19 37.69 -15.45
C SER A 599 -1.12 37.14 -16.00
N ASP A 600 -1.30 37.17 -17.32
CA ASP A 600 -2.48 36.63 -17.99
C ASP A 600 -2.51 35.07 -17.96
N ALA A 601 -1.38 34.42 -17.85
CA ALA A 601 -1.29 33.00 -17.59
C ALA A 601 -1.56 32.61 -16.12
N GLY A 602 -1.71 33.60 -15.23
CA GLY A 602 -1.88 33.41 -13.79
C GLY A 602 -0.58 33.19 -13.03
N TYR A 603 0.55 33.65 -13.59
CA TYR A 603 1.90 33.58 -13.03
C TYR A 603 2.53 32.18 -12.92
N ALA A 604 1.92 31.16 -13.55
CA ALA A 604 2.51 29.83 -13.77
C ALA A 604 1.75 29.07 -14.86
N THR A 605 2.45 28.14 -15.54
CA THR A 605 1.88 27.33 -16.64
C THR A 605 2.07 25.81 -16.44
N PRO A 606 1.86 25.24 -15.24
CA PRO A 606 2.20 23.86 -14.96
C PRO A 606 1.48 22.88 -15.89
N GLY A 607 2.24 22.03 -16.59
CA GLY A 607 1.76 21.03 -17.53
C GLY A 607 1.38 21.58 -18.90
N ARG A 608 1.77 22.81 -19.22
CA ARG A 608 1.46 23.51 -20.48
C ARG A 608 2.70 24.18 -21.04
N LYS A 609 2.59 24.69 -22.28
CA LYS A 609 3.63 25.52 -22.89
C LYS A 609 3.81 26.82 -22.05
N ASN A 610 5.04 27.15 -21.76
CA ASN A 610 5.40 28.36 -21.00
C ASN A 610 4.87 29.62 -21.68
N SER A 611 4.38 30.56 -20.90
CA SER A 611 3.90 31.86 -21.39
C SER A 611 5.01 32.68 -22.05
N GLN A 612 6.25 32.50 -21.61
CA GLN A 612 7.45 33.16 -22.13
C GLN A 612 8.16 32.36 -23.23
N HIS A 613 7.63 31.18 -23.62
CA HIS A 613 8.27 30.34 -24.62
C HIS A 613 8.42 31.04 -25.96
N ARG A 614 9.59 30.90 -26.59
CA ARG A 614 9.89 31.40 -27.91
C ARG A 614 10.26 30.25 -28.84
N ASP A 615 9.59 30.20 -29.99
CA ASP A 615 9.95 29.28 -31.07
C ASP A 615 11.16 29.83 -31.87
N ASP A 616 11.98 28.94 -32.44
CA ASP A 616 13.19 29.33 -33.21
C ASP A 616 12.88 29.98 -34.54
N LEU A 617 11.60 30.01 -34.96
CA LEU A 617 11.19 30.64 -36.20
C LEU A 617 10.84 32.11 -35.99
N PRO A 618 11.28 33.04 -36.85
CA PRO A 618 10.88 34.45 -36.75
C PRO A 618 9.35 34.55 -36.86
N ALA A 619 8.73 35.05 -35.82
CA ALA A 619 7.30 35.30 -35.80
C ALA A 619 6.97 36.59 -36.56
N ALA A 620 5.70 36.76 -36.93
CA ALA A 620 5.21 37.99 -37.54
C ALA A 620 5.31 39.15 -36.53
N VAL A 621 5.50 40.36 -37.05
CA VAL A 621 5.49 41.63 -36.29
C VAL A 621 4.39 41.62 -35.22
N GLY A 622 4.72 41.99 -33.98
CA GLY A 622 3.81 41.98 -32.83
C GLY A 622 2.45 42.58 -33.15
N ASN A 623 1.38 41.90 -32.82
CA ASN A 623 0.01 42.26 -33.14
C ASN A 623 -0.90 42.24 -31.91
N ILE A 624 -1.87 43.15 -31.92
CA ILE A 624 -3.01 43.18 -30.99
C ILE A 624 -4.27 42.96 -31.81
N ASP A 625 -5.07 41.96 -31.45
CA ASP A 625 -6.35 41.66 -32.10
C ASP A 625 -7.49 41.71 -31.09
N LEU A 626 -8.61 42.28 -31.52
CA LEU A 626 -9.85 42.33 -30.76
C LEU A 626 -10.85 41.32 -31.32
N SER A 627 -11.56 40.62 -30.46
CA SER A 627 -12.63 39.71 -30.90
C SER A 627 -13.66 39.49 -29.77
N PRO A 628 -14.97 39.60 -30.07
CA PRO A 628 -15.54 40.16 -31.30
C PRO A 628 -15.45 41.70 -31.36
N ASP A 629 -15.58 42.30 -32.51
CA ASP A 629 -15.61 43.77 -32.63
C ASP A 629 -16.83 44.41 -31.94
N VAL A 630 -17.93 43.66 -31.81
CA VAL A 630 -19.17 44.01 -31.13
C VAL A 630 -19.51 42.91 -30.14
N PHE A 631 -19.71 43.23 -28.85
CA PHE A 631 -20.07 42.24 -27.85
C PHE A 631 -21.24 42.70 -26.97
N THR A 632 -21.97 41.72 -26.42
CA THR A 632 -23.20 41.90 -25.65
C THR A 632 -23.09 41.29 -24.29
N PRO A 633 -22.61 42.04 -23.27
CA PRO A 633 -22.38 41.51 -21.92
C PRO A 633 -23.71 41.35 -21.17
N ASP A 634 -24.50 40.32 -21.54
CA ASP A 634 -25.81 39.96 -20.94
C ASP A 634 -25.82 38.58 -20.24
N ASN A 635 -24.65 37.89 -20.19
CA ASN A 635 -24.43 36.57 -19.59
C ASN A 635 -25.28 35.44 -20.21
N ASP A 636 -25.56 35.53 -21.51
CA ASP A 636 -26.27 34.47 -22.25
C ASP A 636 -25.32 33.36 -22.77
N GLY A 637 -24.01 33.51 -22.55
CA GLY A 637 -22.94 32.61 -23.00
C GLY A 637 -22.44 32.90 -24.43
N LYS A 638 -22.86 34.00 -25.05
CA LYS A 638 -22.44 34.38 -26.40
C LYS A 638 -21.99 35.84 -26.43
N GLU A 639 -20.74 36.03 -26.84
CA GLU A 639 -20.17 37.38 -27.01
C GLU A 639 -20.31 38.27 -25.75
N ASP A 640 -20.23 37.65 -24.54
CA ASP A 640 -20.39 38.34 -23.27
C ASP A 640 -19.18 39.21 -22.90
N TYR A 641 -18.04 39.02 -23.53
CA TYR A 641 -16.81 39.75 -23.26
C TYR A 641 -16.01 40.03 -24.55
N LEU A 642 -15.23 41.11 -24.54
CA LEU A 642 -14.20 41.40 -25.52
C LEU A 642 -12.91 40.67 -25.15
N THR A 643 -12.35 39.90 -26.08
CA THR A 643 -10.99 39.34 -25.98
C THR A 643 -10.01 40.31 -26.66
N ILE A 644 -8.96 40.67 -25.94
CA ILE A 644 -7.83 41.48 -26.39
C ILE A 644 -6.64 40.53 -26.51
N ALA A 645 -6.50 39.88 -27.66
CA ALA A 645 -5.40 38.92 -27.89
C ALA A 645 -4.14 39.67 -28.34
N TYR A 646 -2.99 39.12 -27.92
CA TYR A 646 -1.69 39.68 -28.32
C TYR A 646 -0.71 38.57 -28.72
N ARG A 647 0.25 38.93 -29.56
CA ARG A 647 1.37 38.07 -29.93
C ARG A 647 2.61 38.94 -30.19
N PHE A 648 3.72 38.58 -29.51
CA PHE A 648 5.01 39.29 -29.62
C PHE A 648 6.15 38.29 -29.83
N ASP A 649 7.22 38.73 -30.47
CA ASP A 649 8.43 37.90 -30.69
C ASP A 649 9.27 37.81 -29.47
N ASP A 650 9.37 38.87 -28.67
CA ASP A 650 10.21 38.93 -27.51
C ASP A 650 9.46 38.57 -26.23
N PRO A 651 10.07 37.81 -25.30
CA PRO A 651 9.48 37.52 -23.98
C PRO A 651 9.62 38.70 -23.04
N GLY A 652 8.91 38.67 -21.91
CA GLY A 652 9.04 39.62 -20.82
C GLY A 652 8.52 41.02 -21.14
N ASN A 653 7.60 41.16 -22.06
CA ASN A 653 6.95 42.43 -22.37
C ASN A 653 6.16 42.94 -21.17
N MET A 654 6.11 44.26 -21.00
CA MET A 654 5.23 44.91 -20.03
C MET A 654 4.07 45.54 -20.78
N MET A 655 2.85 45.29 -20.35
CA MET A 655 1.65 45.74 -21.03
C MET A 655 0.77 46.61 -20.12
N ALA A 656 0.29 47.74 -20.63
CA ALA A 656 -0.78 48.50 -20.03
C ALA A 656 -1.96 48.55 -21.02
N ILE A 657 -3.16 48.23 -20.56
CA ILE A 657 -4.38 48.18 -21.37
C ILE A 657 -5.44 49.05 -20.70
N MET A 658 -5.91 50.05 -21.41
CA MET A 658 -6.94 51.00 -20.97
C MET A 658 -8.09 51.07 -21.96
N ILE A 659 -9.29 51.09 -21.41
CA ILE A 659 -10.52 51.33 -22.20
C ILE A 659 -10.98 52.75 -21.99
N PHE A 660 -11.33 53.43 -23.10
CA PHE A 660 -11.81 54.78 -23.15
C PHE A 660 -13.24 54.87 -23.72
N ASP A 661 -14.02 55.79 -23.20
CA ASP A 661 -15.29 56.16 -23.80
C ASP A 661 -15.12 57.08 -25.04
N ALA A 662 -16.23 57.43 -25.67
CA ALA A 662 -16.20 58.30 -26.86
C ALA A 662 -15.69 59.74 -26.56
N GLU A 663 -15.75 60.18 -25.30
CA GLU A 663 -15.23 61.45 -24.83
C GLU A 663 -13.75 61.42 -24.46
N GLY A 664 -13.12 60.25 -24.56
CA GLY A 664 -11.70 60.04 -24.24
C GLY A 664 -11.40 59.89 -22.75
N ARG A 665 -12.42 59.63 -21.92
CA ARG A 665 -12.21 59.35 -20.46
C ARG A 665 -11.93 57.86 -20.29
N VAL A 666 -10.97 57.51 -19.41
CA VAL A 666 -10.68 56.15 -19.03
C VAL A 666 -11.87 55.55 -18.26
N VAL A 667 -12.41 54.45 -18.71
CA VAL A 667 -13.49 53.72 -18.04
C VAL A 667 -13.04 52.45 -17.36
N LYS A 668 -11.94 51.83 -17.87
CA LYS A 668 -11.38 50.62 -17.29
C LYS A 668 -9.88 50.50 -17.51
N HIS A 669 -9.17 50.10 -16.48
CA HIS A 669 -7.79 49.61 -16.56
C HIS A 669 -7.87 48.05 -16.56
N ILE A 670 -7.57 47.44 -17.69
CA ILE A 670 -7.54 45.97 -17.81
C ILE A 670 -6.23 45.42 -17.32
N ALA A 671 -5.13 46.08 -17.65
CA ALA A 671 -3.79 45.75 -17.20
C ALA A 671 -3.01 47.05 -16.93
N ASP A 672 -2.24 47.07 -15.84
CA ASP A 672 -1.36 48.17 -15.49
C ASP A 672 0.06 47.63 -15.22
N ASN A 673 0.93 47.84 -16.22
CA ASN A 673 2.31 47.30 -16.20
C ASN A 673 2.38 45.80 -15.94
N ALA A 674 1.46 45.06 -16.50
CA ALA A 674 1.39 43.58 -16.34
C ALA A 674 2.48 42.92 -17.19
N ILE A 675 3.09 41.86 -16.66
CA ILE A 675 4.00 41.00 -17.44
C ILE A 675 3.16 40.24 -18.46
N ALA A 676 3.49 40.42 -19.74
CA ALA A 676 2.89 39.68 -20.84
C ALA A 676 3.86 38.61 -21.35
N GLY A 677 3.33 37.47 -21.74
CA GLY A 677 4.05 36.41 -22.43
C GLY A 677 4.38 36.75 -23.88
N THR A 678 4.80 35.75 -24.62
CA THR A 678 4.97 35.87 -26.09
C THR A 678 3.61 35.83 -26.81
N GLU A 679 2.60 35.19 -26.27
CA GLU A 679 1.23 35.18 -26.74
C GLU A 679 0.28 35.02 -25.53
N GLY A 680 -0.90 35.62 -25.62
CA GLY A 680 -1.92 35.59 -24.59
C GLY A 680 -3.11 36.46 -24.89
N PHE A 681 -3.97 36.67 -23.91
CA PHE A 681 -5.14 37.53 -24.05
C PHE A 681 -5.60 38.08 -22.68
N PHE A 682 -6.26 39.23 -22.76
CA PHE A 682 -7.03 39.81 -21.65
C PHE A 682 -8.48 39.89 -22.04
N THR A 683 -9.39 39.96 -21.09
CA THR A 683 -10.83 40.08 -21.33
C THR A 683 -11.41 41.36 -20.72
N TRP A 684 -12.47 41.87 -21.32
CA TRP A 684 -13.28 42.98 -20.80
C TRP A 684 -14.76 42.64 -20.88
N GLU A 685 -15.44 42.61 -19.75
CA GLU A 685 -16.86 42.29 -19.62
C GLU A 685 -17.78 43.52 -19.74
N GLY A 686 -17.32 44.63 -20.28
CA GLY A 686 -18.12 45.85 -20.44
C GLY A 686 -18.47 46.52 -19.11
N ILE A 687 -17.56 46.50 -18.13
CA ILE A 687 -17.71 47.15 -16.82
C ILE A 687 -16.59 48.15 -16.59
N THR A 688 -16.87 49.16 -15.75
CA THR A 688 -15.88 50.19 -15.32
C THR A 688 -14.96 49.62 -14.23
N ASP A 689 -13.93 50.38 -13.81
CA ASP A 689 -13.08 50.03 -12.65
C ASP A 689 -13.90 49.93 -11.35
N ALA A 690 -15.02 50.63 -11.25
CA ALA A 690 -15.93 50.56 -10.10
C ALA A 690 -16.94 49.37 -10.22
N GLY A 691 -16.78 48.47 -11.20
CA GLY A 691 -17.70 47.33 -11.43
C GLY A 691 -19.06 47.70 -11.98
N GLN A 692 -19.25 48.95 -12.47
CA GLN A 692 -20.52 49.38 -13.04
C GLN A 692 -20.58 49.07 -14.54
N PRO A 693 -21.70 48.56 -15.05
CA PRO A 693 -21.91 48.35 -16.47
C PRO A 693 -21.73 49.63 -17.28
N VAL A 694 -20.98 49.56 -18.38
CA VAL A 694 -20.87 50.69 -19.29
C VAL A 694 -22.09 50.78 -20.22
N PRO A 695 -22.50 51.99 -20.69
CA PRO A 695 -23.58 52.16 -21.65
C PRO A 695 -23.29 51.50 -22.99
N THR A 696 -24.36 51.25 -23.79
CA THR A 696 -24.23 50.91 -25.21
C THR A 696 -23.48 52.03 -25.94
N GLY A 697 -22.41 51.68 -26.67
CA GLY A 697 -21.62 52.68 -27.38
C GLY A 697 -20.30 52.13 -27.91
N MET A 698 -19.54 53.02 -28.54
CA MET A 698 -18.20 52.74 -29.05
C MET A 698 -17.18 53.03 -27.97
N TYR A 699 -16.19 52.13 -27.80
CA TYR A 699 -15.11 52.27 -26.86
C TYR A 699 -13.76 52.12 -27.54
N GLY A 700 -12.80 52.93 -27.11
CA GLY A 700 -11.41 52.87 -27.54
C GLY A 700 -10.60 51.92 -26.66
N VAL A 701 -9.89 50.98 -27.24
CA VAL A 701 -8.91 50.12 -26.54
C VAL A 701 -7.51 50.66 -26.84
N TYR A 702 -6.83 51.14 -25.85
CA TYR A 702 -5.44 51.59 -25.93
C TYR A 702 -4.55 50.56 -25.27
N VAL A 703 -3.55 50.09 -26.00
CA VAL A 703 -2.56 49.16 -25.50
C VAL A 703 -1.17 49.76 -25.66
N GLU A 704 -0.45 49.85 -24.57
CA GLU A 704 0.96 50.23 -24.55
C GLU A 704 1.80 49.04 -24.13
N VAL A 705 2.80 48.70 -24.95
CA VAL A 705 3.72 47.58 -24.70
C VAL A 705 5.13 48.09 -24.64
N VAL A 706 5.77 47.92 -23.49
CA VAL A 706 7.18 48.16 -23.31
C VAL A 706 7.92 46.82 -23.60
N VAL A 707 8.80 46.85 -24.59
CA VAL A 707 9.63 45.70 -24.97
C VAL A 707 11.04 45.91 -24.38
N PRO A 708 11.40 45.26 -23.26
CA PRO A 708 12.66 45.53 -22.57
C PRO A 708 13.89 45.17 -23.40
N VAL A 709 13.85 44.09 -24.17
CA VAL A 709 14.95 43.66 -25.04
C VAL A 709 15.35 44.69 -26.08
N SER A 710 14.39 45.28 -26.76
CA SER A 710 14.62 46.29 -27.81
C SER A 710 14.54 47.72 -27.28
N ARG A 711 14.16 47.93 -25.99
CA ARG A 711 13.90 49.27 -25.37
C ARG A 711 12.89 50.11 -26.15
N LYS A 712 11.94 49.47 -26.83
CA LYS A 712 10.88 50.13 -27.58
C LYS A 712 9.58 50.17 -26.79
N VAL A 713 8.78 51.22 -27.07
CA VAL A 713 7.41 51.30 -26.59
C VAL A 713 6.51 51.26 -27.83
N LEU A 714 5.71 50.19 -27.91
CA LEU A 714 4.71 50.00 -28.98
C LEU A 714 3.37 50.51 -28.47
N LYS A 715 2.58 51.17 -29.35
CA LYS A 715 1.28 51.73 -28.98
C LYS A 715 0.25 51.31 -30.01
N TYR A 716 -0.79 50.67 -29.53
CA TYR A 716 -1.89 50.21 -30.37
C TYR A 716 -3.17 50.95 -29.95
N LYS A 717 -3.99 51.28 -30.97
CA LYS A 717 -5.28 51.91 -30.76
C LYS A 717 -6.29 51.13 -31.60
N LYS A 718 -7.25 50.55 -30.95
CA LYS A 718 -8.32 49.75 -31.55
C LYS A 718 -9.68 50.26 -31.02
N THR A 719 -10.78 49.85 -31.65
CA THR A 719 -12.14 50.20 -31.20
C THR A 719 -12.99 48.95 -31.12
N CYS A 720 -13.92 48.93 -30.18
CA CYS A 720 -14.96 47.93 -30.05
C CYS A 720 -16.32 48.59 -29.77
N VAL A 721 -17.38 47.82 -29.86
CA VAL A 721 -18.75 48.30 -29.58
C VAL A 721 -19.37 47.42 -28.50
N VAL A 722 -19.90 48.05 -27.47
CA VAL A 722 -20.73 47.37 -26.46
C VAL A 722 -22.20 47.59 -26.84
N LEU A 723 -22.95 46.51 -26.96
CA LEU A 723 -24.39 46.51 -27.10
C LEU A 723 -25.03 45.94 -25.84
N ARG A 724 -25.96 46.66 -25.22
CA ARG A 724 -26.82 46.16 -24.15
C ARG A 724 -28.26 46.10 -24.66
N ARG A 725 -28.88 44.98 -24.45
CA ARG A 725 -30.33 44.82 -24.63
C ARG A 725 -31.01 45.63 -23.51
N GLU A 726 -31.89 46.58 -23.85
CA GLU A 726 -32.74 47.32 -22.93
C GLU A 726 -33.73 46.39 -22.22
#